data_140ad560044ba6e3da0e281a647b6e76
#
_entry.id   140ad560044ba6e3da0e281a647b6e76
#
_cell.length_a   1.000
_cell.length_b   1.000
_cell.length_c   1.000
_cell.angle_alpha   90.00
_cell.angle_beta   90.00
_cell.angle_gamma   90.00
#
_symmetry.space_group_name_H-M   'P 1'
#
loop_
_entity.id
_entity.type
_entity.pdbx_description
1 polymer ?
#
loop_
_entity_poly.entity_id
_entity_poly.type
_entity_poly.pdbx_seq_one_letter_code
_entity_poly.pdbx_strand_id
1 'polypeptide(L)'
;MGYTIAQKIIKNHLLSGDMTVGSEIGLRIDQTLTQDATGTMAYLEFEAMGIDRVKTELSVAYIDHNTLQTGFENADDHRFIQSVAKKRGLRFSRPGNGICHQVHLERFGIPGKTLIGSDSHTPTGGGIGMLAMGAGGLDVAVAMGGGAYYITMPKMVRVNLTGKLQPWVAAKDIILKVLQIMSVKGGVGKIVEYGGEGVKTLSVPERATITNMGAELGATTSIFPSDDITRAFLKAQGREKDWVELSADDDAAYDEVIDIDLNELVPLAAMPHMPDNVKSCREIGKIHIDQVCIGSCTNSSLMDMLKVAAILKGKTVCPSVSLSIAPGSKQVLNMLALCGALSDMIDAGARILESACGPCIGMGQSPNSKGVSLRTFNRNFEGRSGTADAGIYLVSPEVAAASALTGVLTDPRELGKMPEIEMPDEFIINDNMIAMPASVEDADSVEVMYGPNIKPFPKTEAMPEDITAKAVLKVGDNITTDHIMPAGAKILPYRSNIPYLSNFCFKQCDEKFAEHCKEAGKGIIIGGANYGQGSSREHAALVPLYLGIKAVITKSFARIHCANLVNAGIIPFTFANEADYDRISVNDELCLEGIRESIANGTDVTLKNLTTGESYKLDYQLSERQRDILLAGGLLDYTRESQK
;
A
#
# COMPACT_ATOMS: atom_id res chain seq x y z
N MET A 1 -5.83 -32.68 -7.93
CA MET A 1 -6.27 -31.57 -7.08
C MET A 1 -6.21 -30.31 -7.95
N GLY A 2 -7.34 -29.68 -8.14
CA GLY A 2 -7.44 -28.47 -8.94
C GLY A 2 -6.85 -27.25 -8.25
N TYR A 3 -6.69 -26.19 -9.01
CA TYR A 3 -6.11 -24.93 -8.54
C TYR A 3 -7.19 -23.88 -8.29
N THR A 4 -7.00 -23.08 -7.23
CA THR A 4 -7.77 -21.85 -7.02
C THR A 4 -7.39 -20.80 -8.07
N ILE A 5 -8.15 -19.70 -8.18
CA ILE A 5 -7.83 -18.60 -9.11
C ILE A 5 -6.42 -18.05 -8.83
N ALA A 6 -6.15 -17.75 -7.55
CA ALA A 6 -4.85 -17.21 -7.15
C ALA A 6 -3.70 -18.19 -7.45
N GLN A 7 -3.89 -19.49 -7.19
CA GLN A 7 -2.90 -20.51 -7.50
C GLN A 7 -2.61 -20.63 -9.00
N LYS A 8 -3.62 -20.50 -9.87
CA LYS A 8 -3.43 -20.48 -11.33
C LYS A 8 -2.55 -19.32 -11.76
N ILE A 9 -2.81 -18.13 -11.22
CA ILE A 9 -2.00 -16.94 -11.54
C ILE A 9 -0.58 -17.09 -10.99
N ILE A 10 -0.42 -17.52 -9.73
CA ILE A 10 0.89 -17.77 -9.12
C ILE A 10 1.70 -18.75 -9.97
N LYS A 11 1.10 -19.89 -10.34
CA LYS A 11 1.77 -20.90 -11.16
C LYS A 11 2.29 -20.37 -12.49
N ASN A 12 1.50 -19.50 -13.15
CA ASN A 12 1.87 -18.93 -14.44
C ASN A 12 2.96 -17.84 -14.34
N HIS A 13 3.21 -17.32 -13.13
CA HIS A 13 4.18 -16.25 -12.88
C HIS A 13 5.32 -16.69 -11.97
N LEU A 14 5.38 -17.95 -11.58
CA LEU A 14 6.41 -18.49 -10.68
C LEU A 14 7.76 -18.51 -11.38
N LEU A 15 8.74 -17.83 -10.81
CA LEU A 15 10.14 -17.80 -11.28
C LEU A 15 11.05 -18.66 -10.41
N SER A 16 10.76 -18.76 -9.11
CA SER A 16 11.55 -19.55 -8.15
C SER A 16 10.69 -20.02 -6.98
N GLY A 17 11.16 -21.04 -6.28
CA GLY A 17 10.45 -21.69 -5.18
C GLY A 17 9.39 -22.69 -5.66
N ASP A 18 8.60 -23.21 -4.74
CA ASP A 18 7.49 -24.10 -4.99
C ASP A 18 6.21 -23.60 -4.31
N MET A 19 5.05 -24.10 -4.75
CA MET A 19 3.74 -23.65 -4.26
C MET A 19 3.35 -24.30 -2.92
N THR A 20 4.30 -24.74 -2.11
CA THR A 20 4.04 -25.24 -0.76
C THR A 20 3.77 -24.08 0.18
N VAL A 21 2.65 -24.11 0.90
CA VAL A 21 2.29 -23.05 1.87
C VAL A 21 3.43 -22.85 2.87
N GLY A 22 3.83 -21.60 3.03
CA GLY A 22 4.92 -21.20 3.93
C GLY A 22 6.31 -21.12 3.27
N SER A 23 6.49 -21.66 2.05
CA SER A 23 7.75 -21.54 1.28
C SER A 23 7.89 -20.14 0.68
N GLU A 24 9.13 -19.66 0.53
CA GLU A 24 9.40 -18.43 -0.23
C GLU A 24 9.24 -18.72 -1.73
N ILE A 25 8.48 -17.89 -2.42
CA ILE A 25 8.29 -17.94 -3.86
C ILE A 25 8.62 -16.60 -4.51
N GLY A 26 9.27 -16.63 -5.68
CA GLY A 26 9.55 -15.46 -6.50
C GLY A 26 8.60 -15.39 -7.68
N LEU A 27 7.91 -14.27 -7.84
CA LEU A 27 6.91 -14.05 -8.88
C LEU A 27 7.37 -13.00 -9.90
N ARG A 28 7.10 -13.28 -11.18
CA ARG A 28 7.16 -12.26 -12.23
C ARG A 28 5.99 -11.29 -12.06
N ILE A 29 6.27 -10.00 -12.20
CA ILE A 29 5.27 -8.95 -12.13
C ILE A 29 5.04 -8.37 -13.53
N ASP A 30 3.78 -8.39 -13.96
CA ASP A 30 3.38 -7.86 -15.26
C ASP A 30 3.18 -6.34 -15.21
N GLN A 31 2.56 -5.84 -14.12
CA GLN A 31 2.19 -4.44 -14.00
C GLN A 31 2.65 -3.85 -12.67
N THR A 32 3.04 -2.57 -12.68
CA THR A 32 3.32 -1.81 -11.46
C THR A 32 2.50 -0.53 -11.40
N LEU A 33 2.18 -0.12 -10.17
CA LEU A 33 1.46 1.10 -9.84
C LEU A 33 2.24 1.88 -8.78
N THR A 34 2.46 3.17 -9.01
CA THR A 34 2.95 4.09 -7.99
C THR A 34 2.02 5.29 -7.88
N GLN A 35 1.91 5.87 -6.69
CA GLN A 35 1.21 7.13 -6.45
C GLN A 35 2.19 8.17 -5.88
N ASP A 36 1.85 9.44 -5.94
CA ASP A 36 2.80 10.54 -5.68
C ASP A 36 3.28 10.66 -4.22
N ALA A 37 2.60 10.03 -3.27
CA ALA A 37 3.09 10.02 -1.89
C ALA A 37 4.26 9.05 -1.65
N THR A 38 4.46 8.05 -2.53
CA THR A 38 5.52 7.02 -2.42
C THR A 38 6.40 6.95 -3.68
N GLY A 39 5.90 7.43 -4.82
CA GLY A 39 6.52 7.25 -6.13
C GLY A 39 7.89 7.93 -6.26
N THR A 40 8.08 9.13 -5.70
CA THR A 40 9.38 9.82 -5.79
C THR A 40 10.51 8.93 -5.29
N MET A 41 10.36 8.28 -4.13
CA MET A 41 11.38 7.39 -3.59
C MET A 41 11.54 6.13 -4.46
N ALA A 42 10.46 5.48 -4.87
CA ALA A 42 10.52 4.30 -5.73
C ALA A 42 11.26 4.59 -7.05
N TYR A 43 11.12 5.78 -7.60
CA TYR A 43 11.85 6.17 -8.82
C TYR A 43 13.32 6.50 -8.56
N LEU A 44 13.66 7.09 -7.43
CA LEU A 44 15.06 7.26 -7.03
C LEU A 44 15.76 5.92 -6.83
N GLU A 45 15.06 4.93 -6.27
CA GLU A 45 15.53 3.55 -6.13
C GLU A 45 15.68 2.88 -7.51
N PHE A 46 14.72 3.07 -8.41
CA PHE A 46 14.82 2.58 -9.79
C PHE A 46 16.01 3.19 -10.52
N GLU A 47 16.24 4.50 -10.39
CA GLU A 47 17.41 5.17 -10.97
C GLU A 47 18.73 4.65 -10.39
N ALA A 48 18.77 4.33 -9.08
CA ALA A 48 19.97 3.78 -8.43
C ALA A 48 20.39 2.41 -9.00
N MET A 49 19.45 1.62 -9.54
CA MET A 49 19.78 0.38 -10.24
C MET A 49 20.49 0.60 -11.57
N GLY A 50 20.45 1.81 -12.15
CA GLY A 50 21.08 2.11 -13.43
C GLY A 50 20.42 1.41 -14.62
N ILE A 51 19.14 1.05 -14.50
CA ILE A 51 18.33 0.44 -15.58
C ILE A 51 17.65 1.57 -16.35
N ASP A 52 17.81 1.58 -17.67
CA ASP A 52 17.35 2.70 -18.49
C ASP A 52 15.82 2.79 -18.61
N ARG A 53 15.14 1.66 -18.71
CA ARG A 53 13.68 1.60 -18.87
C ARG A 53 13.08 0.46 -18.07
N VAL A 54 11.82 0.62 -17.68
CA VAL A 54 11.05 -0.43 -17.03
C VAL A 54 10.95 -1.67 -17.90
N LYS A 55 11.00 -2.84 -17.28
CA LYS A 55 10.94 -4.16 -17.94
C LYS A 55 9.61 -4.88 -17.76
N THR A 56 8.70 -4.31 -16.97
CA THR A 56 7.31 -4.80 -16.84
C THR A 56 6.52 -4.56 -18.13
N GLU A 57 5.46 -5.31 -18.34
CA GLU A 57 4.55 -5.07 -19.48
C GLU A 57 3.91 -3.68 -19.42
N LEU A 58 3.63 -3.21 -18.19
CA LEU A 58 3.06 -1.90 -17.94
C LEU A 58 3.48 -1.38 -16.56
N SER A 59 3.98 -0.16 -16.51
CA SER A 59 4.15 0.60 -15.27
C SER A 59 3.40 1.93 -15.40
N VAL A 60 2.65 2.30 -14.35
CA VAL A 60 1.86 3.53 -14.35
C VAL A 60 2.15 4.35 -13.10
N ALA A 61 2.47 5.62 -13.32
CA ALA A 61 2.65 6.62 -12.27
C ALA A 61 1.40 7.49 -12.15
N TYR A 62 0.88 7.67 -10.95
CA TYR A 62 -0.32 8.45 -10.66
C TYR A 62 -0.02 9.64 -9.78
N ILE A 63 -0.77 10.73 -9.98
CA ILE A 63 -0.81 11.87 -9.07
C ILE A 63 -2.22 11.97 -8.53
N ASP A 64 -2.44 11.50 -7.30
CA ASP A 64 -3.78 11.41 -6.70
C ASP A 64 -3.81 11.57 -5.17
N HIS A 65 -2.64 11.59 -4.49
CA HIS A 65 -2.58 11.69 -3.03
C HIS A 65 -2.34 13.11 -2.53
N ASN A 66 -1.37 13.85 -3.12
CA ASN A 66 -0.97 15.19 -2.70
C ASN A 66 -1.41 16.26 -3.71
N THR A 67 -2.61 16.15 -4.27
CA THR A 67 -3.19 17.17 -5.16
C THR A 67 -3.54 18.44 -4.40
N LEU A 68 -4.03 18.34 -3.16
CA LEU A 68 -4.19 19.46 -2.23
C LEU A 68 -2.84 19.74 -1.56
N GLN A 69 -2.15 20.80 -2.00
CA GLN A 69 -0.79 21.13 -1.60
C GLN A 69 -0.77 22.29 -0.60
N THR A 70 0.16 22.21 0.37
CA THR A 70 0.43 23.30 1.34
C THR A 70 1.76 23.99 1.08
N GLY A 71 2.62 23.41 0.23
CA GLY A 71 3.95 23.91 -0.14
C GLY A 71 4.33 23.48 -1.55
N PHE A 72 5.53 23.86 -1.98
CA PHE A 72 6.04 23.56 -3.33
C PHE A 72 6.62 22.14 -3.46
N GLU A 73 6.92 21.47 -2.37
CA GLU A 73 7.62 20.19 -2.36
C GLU A 73 6.85 19.11 -3.13
N ASN A 74 5.53 19.06 -2.94
CA ASN A 74 4.69 18.12 -3.68
C ASN A 74 4.59 18.46 -5.17
N ALA A 75 4.61 19.76 -5.53
CA ALA A 75 4.63 20.18 -6.93
C ALA A 75 5.94 19.77 -7.63
N ASP A 76 7.07 19.85 -6.91
CA ASP A 76 8.36 19.35 -7.40
C ASP A 76 8.34 17.82 -7.55
N ASP A 77 7.78 17.08 -6.59
CA ASP A 77 7.56 15.63 -6.71
C ASP A 77 6.75 15.28 -7.97
N HIS A 78 5.65 16.00 -8.23
CA HIS A 78 4.83 15.78 -9.43
C HIS A 78 5.61 15.99 -10.73
N ARG A 79 6.43 17.03 -10.80
CA ARG A 79 7.29 17.29 -11.97
C ARG A 79 8.38 16.25 -12.15
N PHE A 80 9.01 15.84 -11.06
CA PHE A 80 9.99 14.76 -11.06
C PHE A 80 9.36 13.46 -11.58
N ILE A 81 8.26 13.01 -10.98
CA ILE A 81 7.53 11.79 -11.37
C ILE A 81 7.15 11.84 -12.84
N GLN A 82 6.60 12.96 -13.34
CA GLN A 82 6.23 13.13 -14.74
C GLN A 82 7.44 12.98 -15.67
N SER A 83 8.57 13.60 -15.34
CA SER A 83 9.78 13.56 -16.17
C SER A 83 10.44 12.18 -16.15
N VAL A 84 10.47 11.51 -15.00
CA VAL A 84 10.95 10.13 -14.89
C VAL A 84 10.05 9.19 -15.69
N ALA A 85 8.73 9.29 -15.54
CA ALA A 85 7.78 8.46 -16.27
C ALA A 85 7.99 8.59 -17.79
N LYS A 86 8.14 9.83 -18.28
CA LYS A 86 8.41 10.10 -19.68
C LYS A 86 9.73 9.46 -20.15
N LYS A 87 10.80 9.56 -19.35
CA LYS A 87 12.13 9.04 -19.70
C LYS A 87 12.20 7.52 -19.62
N ARG A 88 11.65 6.94 -18.54
CA ARG A 88 11.87 5.54 -18.16
C ARG A 88 10.84 4.56 -18.71
N GLY A 89 9.87 5.01 -19.52
CA GLY A 89 8.92 4.13 -20.20
C GLY A 89 7.61 3.87 -19.44
N LEU A 90 7.27 4.70 -18.45
CA LEU A 90 6.01 4.57 -17.72
C LEU A 90 4.91 5.45 -18.35
N ARG A 91 3.67 5.01 -18.20
CA ARG A 91 2.52 5.91 -18.39
C ARG A 91 2.35 6.81 -17.18
N PHE A 92 1.89 8.02 -17.43
CA PHE A 92 1.72 9.02 -16.37
C PHE A 92 0.28 9.53 -16.34
N SER A 93 -0.44 9.23 -15.25
CA SER A 93 -1.78 9.74 -14.98
C SER A 93 -1.66 11.06 -14.24
N ARG A 94 -2.08 12.15 -14.91
CA ARG A 94 -1.93 13.52 -14.45
C ARG A 94 -2.83 13.85 -13.25
N PRO A 95 -2.50 14.87 -12.44
CA PRO A 95 -3.38 15.37 -11.39
C PRO A 95 -4.78 15.67 -11.95
N GLY A 96 -5.83 15.25 -11.24
CA GLY A 96 -7.22 15.41 -11.66
C GLY A 96 -7.76 14.32 -12.59
N ASN A 97 -6.93 13.37 -13.05
CA ASN A 97 -7.42 12.22 -13.82
C ASN A 97 -8.20 11.23 -12.94
N GLY A 98 -7.80 11.08 -11.69
CA GLY A 98 -8.52 10.28 -10.73
C GLY A 98 -7.64 9.49 -9.79
N ILE A 99 -8.28 8.80 -8.87
CA ILE A 99 -7.66 7.93 -7.88
C ILE A 99 -7.02 6.73 -8.59
N CYS A 100 -5.76 6.43 -8.27
CA CYS A 100 -4.95 5.43 -8.94
C CYS A 100 -5.67 4.09 -9.13
N HIS A 101 -6.33 3.56 -8.11
CA HIS A 101 -7.02 2.27 -8.18
C HIS A 101 -8.27 2.31 -9.06
N GLN A 102 -9.02 3.41 -9.05
CA GLN A 102 -10.18 3.59 -9.92
C GLN A 102 -9.75 3.68 -11.40
N VAL A 103 -8.77 4.54 -11.70
CA VAL A 103 -8.25 4.71 -13.06
C VAL A 103 -7.59 3.41 -13.55
N HIS A 104 -6.91 2.67 -12.66
CA HIS A 104 -6.29 1.39 -13.03
C HIS A 104 -7.33 0.35 -13.44
N LEU A 105 -8.43 0.23 -12.70
CA LEU A 105 -9.56 -0.63 -13.08
C LEU A 105 -10.17 -0.22 -14.43
N GLU A 106 -10.40 1.08 -14.63
CA GLU A 106 -11.02 1.62 -15.83
C GLU A 106 -10.13 1.40 -17.08
N ARG A 107 -8.80 1.58 -16.97
CA ARG A 107 -7.92 1.75 -18.13
C ARG A 107 -6.84 0.69 -18.30
N PHE A 108 -6.41 -0.02 -17.26
CA PHE A 108 -5.18 -0.82 -17.32
C PHE A 108 -5.30 -2.23 -16.77
N GLY A 109 -6.16 -2.48 -15.78
CA GLY A 109 -6.28 -3.79 -15.16
C GLY A 109 -6.70 -4.88 -16.15
N ILE A 110 -6.02 -6.03 -16.13
CA ILE A 110 -6.28 -7.18 -17.00
C ILE A 110 -6.41 -8.45 -16.14
N PRO A 111 -7.51 -9.21 -16.26
CA PRO A 111 -7.67 -10.47 -15.54
C PRO A 111 -6.49 -11.43 -15.73
N GLY A 112 -6.09 -12.13 -14.68
CA GLY A 112 -4.99 -13.10 -14.72
C GLY A 112 -3.59 -12.52 -14.67
N LYS A 113 -3.42 -11.19 -14.73
CA LYS A 113 -2.13 -10.52 -14.59
C LYS A 113 -1.77 -10.27 -13.14
N THR A 114 -0.45 -10.16 -12.87
CA THR A 114 0.09 -9.73 -11.58
C THR A 114 0.27 -8.22 -11.56
N LEU A 115 -0.07 -7.60 -10.43
CA LEU A 115 0.13 -6.18 -10.18
C LEU A 115 0.73 -5.98 -8.80
N ILE A 116 1.82 -5.21 -8.68
CA ILE A 116 2.21 -4.67 -7.38
C ILE A 116 2.18 -3.15 -7.39
N GLY A 117 1.81 -2.57 -6.27
CA GLY A 117 1.74 -1.11 -6.13
C GLY A 117 2.33 -0.61 -4.83
N SER A 118 2.96 0.56 -4.88
CA SER A 118 3.44 1.24 -3.69
C SER A 118 2.32 1.87 -2.86
N ASP A 119 1.12 1.32 -2.99
CA ASP A 119 -0.08 1.66 -2.23
C ASP A 119 -0.72 0.40 -1.63
N SER A 120 -1.16 0.50 -0.36
CA SER A 120 -1.73 -0.63 0.39
C SER A 120 -3.07 -1.13 -0.17
N HIS A 121 -3.80 -0.32 -0.96
CA HIS A 121 -5.07 -0.70 -1.56
C HIS A 121 -4.97 -1.20 -3.02
N THR A 122 -3.75 -1.52 -3.48
CA THR A 122 -3.51 -2.19 -4.77
C THR A 122 -4.37 -3.46 -4.95
N PRO A 123 -4.73 -4.23 -3.89
CA PRO A 123 -5.67 -5.35 -3.99
C PRO A 123 -7.03 -5.03 -4.63
N THR A 124 -7.40 -3.75 -4.78
CA THR A 124 -8.56 -3.31 -5.59
C THR A 124 -8.60 -3.97 -6.98
N GLY A 125 -7.44 -4.19 -7.60
CA GLY A 125 -7.34 -4.90 -8.89
C GLY A 125 -7.85 -6.33 -8.88
N GLY A 126 -7.98 -6.95 -7.71
CA GLY A 126 -8.58 -8.27 -7.55
C GLY A 126 -10.07 -8.31 -7.92
N GLY A 127 -10.75 -7.16 -7.93
CA GLY A 127 -12.15 -7.04 -8.34
C GLY A 127 -12.41 -7.41 -9.81
N ILE A 128 -11.39 -7.36 -10.67
CA ILE A 128 -11.46 -7.83 -12.07
C ILE A 128 -10.63 -9.10 -12.31
N GLY A 129 -10.15 -9.76 -11.24
CA GLY A 129 -9.40 -11.00 -11.35
C GLY A 129 -7.90 -10.83 -11.57
N MET A 130 -7.27 -9.73 -11.12
CA MET A 130 -5.82 -9.60 -11.04
C MET A 130 -5.29 -10.16 -9.71
N LEU A 131 -4.08 -10.72 -9.72
CA LEU A 131 -3.32 -10.96 -8.51
C LEU A 131 -2.60 -9.65 -8.14
N ALA A 132 -3.30 -8.78 -7.42
CA ALA A 132 -2.87 -7.43 -7.13
C ALA A 132 -2.49 -7.27 -5.66
N MET A 133 -1.27 -6.80 -5.38
CA MET A 133 -0.71 -6.74 -4.02
C MET A 133 -0.10 -5.37 -3.73
N GLY A 134 -0.30 -4.87 -2.51
CA GLY A 134 0.44 -3.73 -1.99
C GLY A 134 1.87 -4.13 -1.60
N ALA A 135 2.86 -3.32 -1.98
CA ALA A 135 4.27 -3.57 -1.74
C ALA A 135 5.00 -2.29 -1.29
N GLY A 136 6.21 -2.42 -0.80
CA GLY A 136 7.11 -1.29 -0.54
C GLY A 136 7.59 -0.63 -1.84
N GLY A 137 8.01 0.65 -1.76
CA GLY A 137 8.58 1.37 -2.91
C GLY A 137 9.75 0.62 -3.53
N LEU A 138 10.62 0.09 -2.70
CA LEU A 138 11.78 -0.70 -3.11
C LEU A 138 11.39 -1.95 -3.91
N ASP A 139 10.38 -2.72 -3.47
CA ASP A 139 9.92 -3.91 -4.19
C ASP A 139 9.31 -3.53 -5.55
N VAL A 140 8.58 -2.41 -5.60
CA VAL A 140 8.03 -1.89 -6.85
C VAL A 140 9.15 -1.46 -7.80
N ALA A 141 10.21 -0.80 -7.30
CA ALA A 141 11.39 -0.42 -8.07
C ALA A 141 12.11 -1.66 -8.64
N VAL A 142 12.31 -2.69 -7.83
CA VAL A 142 12.90 -3.98 -8.23
C VAL A 142 12.07 -4.65 -9.34
N ALA A 143 10.75 -4.71 -9.19
CA ALA A 143 9.87 -5.28 -10.21
C ALA A 143 9.87 -4.47 -11.52
N MET A 144 9.88 -3.13 -11.44
CA MET A 144 10.07 -2.27 -12.62
C MET A 144 11.38 -2.60 -13.34
N GLY A 145 12.44 -2.93 -12.60
CA GLY A 145 13.73 -3.37 -13.13
C GLY A 145 13.75 -4.79 -13.69
N GLY A 146 12.65 -5.55 -13.59
CA GLY A 146 12.55 -6.94 -14.06
C GLY A 146 12.94 -7.98 -12.99
N GLY A 147 13.20 -7.56 -11.75
CA GLY A 147 13.45 -8.48 -10.63
C GLY A 147 12.17 -9.19 -10.19
N ALA A 148 12.32 -10.37 -9.60
CA ALA A 148 11.21 -11.11 -9.03
C ALA A 148 10.69 -10.45 -7.75
N TYR A 149 9.37 -10.49 -7.55
CA TYR A 149 8.74 -10.12 -6.28
C TYR A 149 8.62 -11.36 -5.40
N TYR A 150 9.19 -11.31 -4.20
CA TYR A 150 9.24 -12.45 -3.28
C TYR A 150 8.19 -12.34 -2.19
N ILE A 151 7.41 -13.42 -2.05
CA ILE A 151 6.43 -13.58 -0.98
C ILE A 151 6.53 -14.97 -0.36
N THR A 152 6.04 -15.11 0.86
CA THR A 152 5.77 -16.44 1.43
C THR A 152 4.48 -16.98 0.81
N MET A 153 4.49 -18.20 0.25
CA MET A 153 3.31 -18.83 -0.36
C MET A 153 2.14 -18.85 0.64
N PRO A 154 1.04 -18.11 0.35
CA PRO A 154 -0.04 -17.93 1.30
C PRO A 154 -0.99 -19.14 1.35
N LYS A 155 -1.77 -19.22 2.43
CA LYS A 155 -2.95 -20.08 2.50
C LYS A 155 -4.08 -19.49 1.64
N MET A 156 -4.97 -20.38 1.15
CA MET A 156 -6.13 -20.00 0.35
C MET A 156 -7.40 -20.04 1.21
N VAL A 157 -8.08 -18.90 1.34
CA VAL A 157 -9.37 -18.79 2.04
C VAL A 157 -10.46 -18.55 1.01
N ARG A 158 -11.53 -19.33 1.07
CA ARG A 158 -12.74 -19.13 0.27
C ARG A 158 -13.77 -18.34 1.07
N VAL A 159 -14.24 -17.20 0.53
CA VAL A 159 -15.48 -16.57 0.96
C VAL A 159 -16.57 -16.96 -0.05
N ASN A 160 -17.47 -17.82 0.36
CA ASN A 160 -18.53 -18.36 -0.48
C ASN A 160 -19.80 -17.50 -0.31
N LEU A 161 -20.19 -16.78 -1.35
CA LEU A 161 -21.33 -15.90 -1.37
C LEU A 161 -22.55 -16.60 -1.98
N THR A 162 -23.67 -16.62 -1.27
CA THR A 162 -24.94 -17.17 -1.75
C THR A 162 -26.02 -16.08 -1.77
N GLY A 163 -27.08 -16.28 -2.55
CA GLY A 163 -28.19 -15.31 -2.65
C GLY A 163 -27.79 -14.01 -3.36
N LYS A 164 -28.46 -12.90 -3.01
CA LYS A 164 -28.23 -11.57 -3.56
C LYS A 164 -28.45 -10.49 -2.52
N LEU A 165 -27.77 -9.35 -2.68
CA LEU A 165 -27.96 -8.18 -1.82
C LEU A 165 -29.42 -7.70 -1.87
N GLN A 166 -29.98 -7.41 -0.69
CA GLN A 166 -31.30 -6.82 -0.57
C GLN A 166 -31.22 -5.30 -0.82
N PRO A 167 -32.34 -4.64 -1.18
CA PRO A 167 -32.36 -3.19 -1.33
C PRO A 167 -31.76 -2.48 -0.10
N TRP A 168 -30.96 -1.44 -0.33
CA TRP A 168 -30.24 -0.68 0.69
C TRP A 168 -29.03 -1.38 1.33
N VAL A 169 -28.73 -2.61 0.96
CA VAL A 169 -27.50 -3.32 1.37
C VAL A 169 -26.47 -3.22 0.26
N ALA A 170 -25.24 -2.90 0.60
CA ALA A 170 -24.16 -2.63 -0.36
C ALA A 170 -23.04 -3.67 -0.28
N ALA A 171 -22.19 -3.72 -1.30
CA ALA A 171 -20.96 -4.52 -1.27
C ALA A 171 -20.04 -4.17 -0.09
N LYS A 172 -20.10 -2.93 0.38
CA LYS A 172 -19.43 -2.48 1.62
C LYS A 172 -19.84 -3.32 2.83
N ASP A 173 -21.11 -3.69 2.92
CA ASP A 173 -21.62 -4.51 4.04
C ASP A 173 -21.07 -5.94 3.98
N ILE A 174 -20.78 -6.47 2.77
CA ILE A 174 -20.12 -7.77 2.62
C ILE A 174 -18.73 -7.74 3.27
N ILE A 175 -17.89 -6.79 2.88
CA ILE A 175 -16.51 -6.75 3.42
C ILE A 175 -16.49 -6.34 4.90
N LEU A 176 -17.41 -5.52 5.38
CA LEU A 176 -17.57 -5.26 6.80
C LEU A 176 -17.94 -6.54 7.57
N LYS A 177 -18.80 -7.39 6.98
CA LYS A 177 -19.12 -8.71 7.55
C LYS A 177 -17.90 -9.62 7.58
N VAL A 178 -17.10 -9.66 6.53
CA VAL A 178 -15.85 -10.43 6.50
C VAL A 178 -14.86 -9.91 7.57
N LEU A 179 -14.72 -8.59 7.72
CA LEU A 179 -13.91 -7.98 8.79
C LEU A 179 -14.42 -8.34 10.19
N GLN A 180 -15.74 -8.38 10.38
CA GLN A 180 -16.34 -8.81 11.65
C GLN A 180 -15.98 -10.28 11.99
N ILE A 181 -15.91 -11.15 10.98
CA ILE A 181 -15.61 -12.59 11.15
C ILE A 181 -14.11 -12.82 11.34
N MET A 182 -13.27 -12.25 10.46
CA MET A 182 -11.83 -12.54 10.40
C MET A 182 -10.98 -11.62 11.27
N SER A 183 -11.46 -10.42 11.60
CA SER A 183 -10.71 -9.30 12.18
C SER A 183 -9.61 -8.74 11.26
N VAL A 184 -8.94 -7.65 11.69
CA VAL A 184 -7.84 -6.98 10.96
C VAL A 184 -6.53 -7.80 10.90
N LYS A 185 -6.47 -8.96 11.54
CA LYS A 185 -5.29 -9.85 11.52
C LYS A 185 -5.58 -11.22 10.92
N GLY A 186 -6.85 -11.54 10.68
CA GLY A 186 -7.27 -12.88 10.24
C GLY A 186 -6.81 -13.27 8.83
N GLY A 187 -6.45 -12.28 8.00
CA GLY A 187 -5.95 -12.48 6.65
C GLY A 187 -4.41 -12.58 6.52
N VAL A 188 -3.67 -12.42 7.60
CA VAL A 188 -2.19 -12.45 7.54
C VAL A 188 -1.69 -13.79 7.03
N GLY A 189 -0.86 -13.76 5.97
CA GLY A 189 -0.35 -14.95 5.29
C GLY A 189 -1.42 -15.72 4.49
N LYS A 190 -2.52 -15.06 4.11
CA LYS A 190 -3.62 -15.64 3.36
C LYS A 190 -3.94 -14.82 2.11
N ILE A 191 -4.51 -15.48 1.10
CA ILE A 191 -5.22 -14.86 -0.02
C ILE A 191 -6.69 -15.20 0.14
N VAL A 192 -7.56 -14.18 0.04
CA VAL A 192 -9.01 -14.35 0.15
C VAL A 192 -9.61 -14.40 -1.25
N GLU A 193 -10.19 -15.53 -1.62
CA GLU A 193 -10.83 -15.75 -2.91
C GLU A 193 -12.35 -15.81 -2.75
N TYR A 194 -13.04 -14.93 -3.47
CA TYR A 194 -14.49 -14.87 -3.45
C TYR A 194 -15.10 -15.79 -4.50
N GLY A 195 -16.16 -16.48 -4.15
CA GLY A 195 -16.88 -17.37 -5.05
C GLY A 195 -18.28 -17.69 -4.57
N GLY A 196 -18.93 -18.69 -5.18
CA GLY A 196 -20.35 -18.98 -5.01
C GLY A 196 -21.22 -18.25 -6.02
N GLU A 197 -22.51 -18.59 -6.05
CA GLU A 197 -23.45 -18.03 -7.02
C GLU A 197 -23.75 -16.54 -6.79
N GLY A 198 -23.64 -16.08 -5.55
CA GLY A 198 -23.82 -14.66 -5.19
C GLY A 198 -22.82 -13.72 -5.88
N VAL A 199 -21.63 -14.21 -6.26
CA VAL A 199 -20.64 -13.41 -7.00
C VAL A 199 -21.18 -12.91 -8.34
N LYS A 200 -22.05 -13.68 -9.01
CA LYS A 200 -22.68 -13.32 -10.28
C LYS A 200 -23.69 -12.18 -10.16
N THR A 201 -24.04 -11.79 -8.94
CA THR A 201 -24.95 -10.65 -8.68
C THR A 201 -24.21 -9.34 -8.40
N LEU A 202 -22.87 -9.38 -8.31
CA LEU A 202 -22.02 -8.24 -7.99
C LEU A 202 -21.32 -7.70 -9.24
N SER A 203 -21.48 -6.41 -9.49
CA SER A 203 -20.72 -5.69 -10.53
C SER A 203 -19.23 -5.57 -10.19
N VAL A 204 -18.39 -5.28 -11.18
CA VAL A 204 -16.94 -5.08 -10.96
C VAL A 204 -16.63 -3.98 -9.92
N PRO A 205 -17.28 -2.80 -9.93
CA PRO A 205 -17.07 -1.81 -8.87
C PRO A 205 -17.41 -2.34 -7.46
N GLU A 206 -18.44 -3.15 -7.31
CA GLU A 206 -18.81 -3.78 -6.04
C GLU A 206 -17.75 -4.82 -5.59
N ARG A 207 -17.27 -5.64 -6.52
CA ARG A 207 -16.14 -6.56 -6.26
C ARG A 207 -14.88 -5.79 -5.87
N ALA A 208 -14.60 -4.68 -6.53
CA ALA A 208 -13.46 -3.81 -6.24
C ALA A 208 -13.54 -3.16 -4.85
N THR A 209 -14.73 -2.74 -4.39
CA THR A 209 -14.96 -2.29 -3.01
C THR A 209 -14.57 -3.36 -1.99
N ILE A 210 -14.94 -4.61 -2.26
CA ILE A 210 -14.65 -5.75 -1.37
C ILE A 210 -13.14 -6.03 -1.33
N THR A 211 -12.48 -6.13 -2.49
CA THR A 211 -11.03 -6.41 -2.55
C THR A 211 -10.20 -5.23 -2.05
N ASN A 212 -10.65 -3.99 -2.23
CA ASN A 212 -10.04 -2.80 -1.66
C ASN A 212 -9.92 -2.90 -0.14
N MET A 213 -11.04 -3.15 0.54
CA MET A 213 -11.03 -3.30 2.00
C MET A 213 -10.49 -4.65 2.47
N GLY A 214 -10.29 -5.60 1.59
CA GLY A 214 -9.54 -6.83 1.87
C GLY A 214 -8.12 -6.57 2.39
N ALA A 215 -7.52 -5.42 2.04
CA ALA A 215 -6.25 -4.97 2.61
C ALA A 215 -6.33 -4.79 4.13
N GLU A 216 -7.48 -4.41 4.67
CA GLU A 216 -7.67 -4.18 6.11
C GLU A 216 -7.77 -5.49 6.92
N LEU A 217 -7.94 -6.65 6.26
CA LEU A 217 -7.81 -7.98 6.88
C LEU A 217 -6.35 -8.36 7.19
N GLY A 218 -5.38 -7.59 6.69
CA GLY A 218 -3.97 -7.97 6.68
C GLY A 218 -3.65 -9.08 5.66
N ALA A 219 -4.55 -9.35 4.73
CA ALA A 219 -4.39 -10.36 3.69
C ALA A 219 -3.29 -9.96 2.69
N THR A 220 -2.63 -10.96 2.10
CA THR A 220 -1.68 -10.75 0.99
C THR A 220 -2.39 -10.09 -0.18
N THR A 221 -3.58 -10.57 -0.53
CA THR A 221 -4.51 -9.97 -1.48
C THR A 221 -5.90 -10.60 -1.36
N SER A 222 -6.85 -10.07 -2.14
CA SER A 222 -8.18 -10.62 -2.34
C SER A 222 -8.50 -10.66 -3.83
N ILE A 223 -9.27 -11.66 -4.30
CA ILE A 223 -9.52 -11.85 -5.73
C ILE A 223 -10.92 -12.39 -6.00
N PHE A 224 -11.51 -11.93 -7.10
CA PHE A 224 -12.74 -12.44 -7.69
C PHE A 224 -12.46 -13.20 -9.00
N PRO A 225 -13.37 -14.08 -9.45
CA PRO A 225 -13.30 -14.65 -10.79
C PRO A 225 -13.49 -13.56 -11.85
N SER A 226 -12.96 -13.82 -13.04
CA SER A 226 -13.25 -13.05 -14.26
C SER A 226 -14.28 -13.81 -15.09
N ASP A 227 -15.49 -13.33 -15.09
CA ASP A 227 -16.69 -13.92 -15.69
C ASP A 227 -17.34 -12.95 -16.68
N ASP A 228 -18.58 -13.23 -17.11
CA ASP A 228 -19.35 -12.37 -18.01
C ASP A 228 -19.59 -10.96 -17.42
N ILE A 229 -19.66 -10.80 -16.09
CA ILE A 229 -19.77 -9.48 -15.45
C ILE A 229 -18.49 -8.68 -15.69
N THR A 230 -17.32 -9.32 -15.53
CA THR A 230 -16.04 -8.70 -15.82
C THR A 230 -15.92 -8.36 -17.30
N ARG A 231 -16.38 -9.25 -18.21
CA ARG A 231 -16.42 -9.00 -19.65
C ARG A 231 -17.28 -7.79 -19.98
N ALA A 232 -18.49 -7.71 -19.41
CA ALA A 232 -19.40 -6.59 -19.64
C ALA A 232 -18.81 -5.25 -19.18
N PHE A 233 -18.14 -5.23 -18.01
CA PHE A 233 -17.43 -4.04 -17.52
C PHE A 233 -16.31 -3.62 -18.48
N LEU A 234 -15.44 -4.53 -18.87
CA LEU A 234 -14.35 -4.23 -19.82
C LEU A 234 -14.87 -3.79 -21.18
N LYS A 235 -15.99 -4.36 -21.64
CA LYS A 235 -16.66 -3.92 -22.88
C LYS A 235 -17.16 -2.49 -22.75
N ALA A 236 -17.85 -2.15 -21.66
CA ALA A 236 -18.34 -0.78 -21.41
C ALA A 236 -17.17 0.22 -21.35
N GLN A 237 -15.99 -0.20 -20.90
CA GLN A 237 -14.75 0.58 -20.89
C GLN A 237 -14.00 0.57 -22.24
N GLY A 238 -14.57 -0.01 -23.31
CA GLY A 238 -13.91 -0.15 -24.62
C GLY A 238 -12.71 -1.11 -24.62
N ARG A 239 -12.67 -2.04 -23.67
CA ARG A 239 -11.54 -2.94 -23.41
C ARG A 239 -11.92 -4.43 -23.44
N GLU A 240 -12.98 -4.81 -24.13
CA GLU A 240 -13.42 -6.22 -24.19
C GLU A 240 -12.29 -7.17 -24.64
N LYS A 241 -11.36 -6.70 -25.49
CA LYS A 241 -10.19 -7.47 -25.94
C LYS A 241 -9.22 -7.89 -24.81
N ASP A 242 -9.26 -7.19 -23.69
CA ASP A 242 -8.41 -7.46 -22.52
C ASP A 242 -9.05 -8.51 -21.60
N TRP A 243 -10.29 -8.91 -21.86
CA TRP A 243 -10.97 -9.90 -21.06
C TRP A 243 -10.40 -11.31 -21.24
N VAL A 244 -10.19 -11.97 -20.11
CA VAL A 244 -9.81 -13.37 -20.01
C VAL A 244 -10.73 -14.02 -19.00
N GLU A 245 -11.37 -15.14 -19.35
CA GLU A 245 -12.14 -15.93 -18.40
C GLU A 245 -11.23 -16.58 -17.37
N LEU A 246 -11.57 -16.46 -16.09
CA LEU A 246 -10.77 -16.98 -15.00
C LEU A 246 -11.66 -17.43 -13.85
N SER A 247 -11.61 -18.71 -13.52
CA SER A 247 -12.33 -19.36 -12.43
C SER A 247 -11.45 -20.38 -11.71
N ALA A 248 -11.80 -20.74 -10.48
CA ALA A 248 -11.19 -21.90 -9.81
C ALA A 248 -11.60 -23.18 -10.52
N ASP A 249 -10.78 -24.23 -10.39
CA ASP A 249 -11.18 -25.58 -10.80
C ASP A 249 -12.29 -26.12 -9.88
N ASP A 250 -13.13 -27.02 -10.38
CA ASP A 250 -14.26 -27.57 -9.60
C ASP A 250 -13.81 -28.33 -8.35
N ASP A 251 -12.61 -28.92 -8.40
CA ASP A 251 -11.98 -29.66 -7.30
C ASP A 251 -10.88 -28.85 -6.58
N ALA A 252 -10.89 -27.52 -6.72
CA ALA A 252 -9.97 -26.64 -6.01
C ALA A 252 -10.15 -26.76 -4.48
N ALA A 253 -9.04 -26.89 -3.78
CA ALA A 253 -9.06 -27.00 -2.31
C ALA A 253 -8.67 -25.66 -1.66
N TYR A 254 -9.35 -25.35 -0.55
CA TYR A 254 -9.11 -24.17 0.27
C TYR A 254 -8.76 -24.59 1.69
N ASP A 255 -7.86 -23.83 2.33
CA ASP A 255 -7.47 -24.06 3.72
C ASP A 255 -8.59 -23.67 4.71
N GLU A 256 -9.46 -22.74 4.31
CA GLU A 256 -10.57 -22.23 5.12
C GLU A 256 -11.72 -21.80 4.19
N VAL A 257 -12.96 -22.02 4.62
CA VAL A 257 -14.17 -21.59 3.91
C VAL A 257 -15.05 -20.80 4.86
N ILE A 258 -15.52 -19.64 4.39
CA ILE A 258 -16.45 -18.75 5.10
C ILE A 258 -17.69 -18.59 4.24
N ASP A 259 -18.84 -19.00 4.72
CA ASP A 259 -20.12 -18.85 4.04
C ASP A 259 -20.83 -17.56 4.45
N ILE A 260 -21.33 -16.79 3.46
CA ILE A 260 -22.13 -15.59 3.69
C ILE A 260 -23.37 -15.62 2.79
N ASP A 261 -24.55 -15.64 3.40
CA ASP A 261 -25.82 -15.45 2.69
C ASP A 261 -26.10 -13.95 2.54
N LEU A 262 -26.05 -13.46 1.28
CA LEU A 262 -26.30 -12.06 0.94
C LEU A 262 -27.75 -11.64 1.24
N ASN A 263 -28.71 -12.56 1.31
CA ASN A 263 -30.08 -12.25 1.64
C ASN A 263 -30.26 -11.84 3.11
N GLU A 264 -29.37 -12.29 4.00
CA GLU A 264 -29.44 -12.02 5.44
C GLU A 264 -28.65 -10.79 5.86
N LEU A 265 -27.82 -10.22 4.96
CA LEU A 265 -27.06 -9.02 5.26
C LEU A 265 -27.96 -7.80 5.48
N VAL A 266 -27.50 -6.95 6.37
CA VAL A 266 -28.16 -5.68 6.72
C VAL A 266 -27.13 -4.55 6.63
N PRO A 267 -27.55 -3.27 6.53
CA PRO A 267 -26.63 -2.14 6.57
C PRO A 267 -25.78 -2.14 7.84
N LEU A 268 -24.46 -2.15 7.65
CA LEU A 268 -23.44 -2.25 8.69
C LEU A 268 -22.65 -0.94 8.82
N ALA A 269 -22.03 -0.76 9.96
CA ALA A 269 -21.03 0.30 10.18
C ALA A 269 -19.87 -0.22 11.02
N ALA A 270 -18.64 0.11 10.62
CA ALA A 270 -17.48 -0.06 11.49
C ALA A 270 -17.37 1.16 12.40
N MET A 271 -17.43 0.92 13.70
CA MET A 271 -17.35 1.95 14.73
C MET A 271 -15.87 2.38 14.96
N PRO A 272 -15.61 3.56 15.53
CA PRO A 272 -14.28 3.96 15.94
C PRO A 272 -13.65 2.93 16.92
N HIS A 273 -12.34 2.65 16.88
CA HIS A 273 -11.30 3.16 15.98
C HIS A 273 -10.67 2.01 15.17
N MET A 274 -11.50 1.02 14.80
CA MET A 274 -11.03 -0.19 14.11
C MET A 274 -12.02 -0.60 13.00
N PRO A 275 -11.54 -1.00 11.80
CA PRO A 275 -12.41 -1.42 10.70
C PRO A 275 -13.21 -2.70 10.97
N ASP A 276 -12.77 -3.53 11.90
CA ASP A 276 -13.43 -4.77 12.34
C ASP A 276 -14.39 -4.61 13.53
N ASN A 277 -14.50 -3.39 14.09
CA ASN A 277 -15.48 -3.08 15.13
C ASN A 277 -16.88 -2.85 14.53
N VAL A 278 -17.43 -3.89 13.92
CA VAL A 278 -18.62 -3.80 13.07
C VAL A 278 -19.89 -4.14 13.84
N LYS A 279 -20.93 -3.31 13.66
CA LYS A 279 -22.31 -3.56 14.10
C LYS A 279 -23.29 -3.13 13.02
N SER A 280 -24.54 -3.63 13.11
CA SER A 280 -25.61 -3.09 12.27
C SER A 280 -25.96 -1.64 12.66
N CYS A 281 -26.39 -0.85 11.68
CA CYS A 281 -26.79 0.53 11.93
C CYS A 281 -27.90 0.63 13.00
N ARG A 282 -28.79 -0.37 13.06
CA ARG A 282 -29.88 -0.44 14.09
C ARG A 282 -29.36 -0.70 15.48
N GLU A 283 -28.35 -1.58 15.64
CA GLU A 283 -27.75 -1.85 16.95
C GLU A 283 -26.97 -0.66 17.49
N ILE A 284 -26.31 0.12 16.62
CA ILE A 284 -25.61 1.35 17.03
C ILE A 284 -26.64 2.42 17.44
N GLY A 285 -27.77 2.48 16.74
CA GLY A 285 -28.81 3.47 16.99
C GLY A 285 -28.50 4.85 16.42
N LYS A 286 -29.34 5.83 16.73
CA LYS A 286 -29.21 7.20 16.21
C LYS A 286 -28.18 7.99 17.00
N ILE A 287 -27.01 8.19 16.42
CA ILE A 287 -25.95 9.08 16.92
C ILE A 287 -25.90 10.33 16.06
N HIS A 288 -25.71 11.50 16.67
CA HIS A 288 -25.51 12.76 15.94
C HIS A 288 -24.23 12.69 15.11
N ILE A 289 -24.28 13.28 13.91
CA ILE A 289 -23.14 13.35 13.00
C ILE A 289 -22.85 14.79 12.60
N ASP A 290 -21.56 15.12 12.46
CA ASP A 290 -21.10 16.46 12.10
C ASP A 290 -20.64 16.51 10.63
N GLN A 291 -20.14 15.38 10.11
CA GLN A 291 -19.54 15.32 8.79
C GLN A 291 -19.87 14.00 8.09
N VAL A 292 -20.05 14.07 6.77
CA VAL A 292 -20.13 12.91 5.87
C VAL A 292 -19.13 13.12 4.73
N CYS A 293 -18.26 12.12 4.47
CA CYS A 293 -17.35 12.10 3.34
C CYS A 293 -17.60 10.86 2.49
N ILE A 294 -18.01 11.05 1.23
CA ILE A 294 -18.31 9.99 0.27
C ILE A 294 -17.24 9.99 -0.82
N GLY A 295 -16.68 8.82 -1.16
CA GLY A 295 -15.66 8.69 -2.18
C GLY A 295 -14.51 7.79 -1.75
N SER A 296 -13.25 8.22 -2.00
CA SER A 296 -12.03 7.41 -1.83
C SER A 296 -11.96 6.26 -2.85
N CYS A 297 -10.85 5.56 -2.89
CA CYS A 297 -10.69 4.38 -3.75
C CYS A 297 -11.71 3.25 -3.45
N THR A 298 -12.38 3.31 -2.30
CA THR A 298 -13.32 2.27 -1.86
C THR A 298 -14.71 2.42 -2.50
N ASN A 299 -15.30 3.62 -2.46
CA ASN A 299 -16.68 3.87 -2.93
C ASN A 299 -16.75 5.20 -3.70
N SER A 300 -16.22 5.21 -4.89
CA SER A 300 -16.20 6.39 -5.77
C SER A 300 -16.50 6.08 -7.23
N SER A 301 -16.94 4.85 -7.51
CA SER A 301 -17.35 4.42 -8.85
C SER A 301 -18.55 5.20 -9.36
N LEU A 302 -18.81 5.14 -10.67
CA LEU A 302 -20.01 5.74 -11.25
C LEU A 302 -21.29 5.19 -10.59
N MET A 303 -21.34 3.89 -10.31
CA MET A 303 -22.47 3.26 -9.63
C MET A 303 -22.71 3.84 -8.24
N ASP A 304 -21.64 3.95 -7.42
CA ASP A 304 -21.74 4.54 -6.08
C ASP A 304 -22.25 5.97 -6.15
N MET A 305 -21.71 6.77 -7.06
CA MET A 305 -22.08 8.18 -7.20
C MET A 305 -23.52 8.37 -7.72
N LEU A 306 -23.99 7.54 -8.65
CA LEU A 306 -25.37 7.57 -9.13
C LEU A 306 -26.35 7.19 -8.02
N LYS A 307 -26.03 6.18 -7.20
CA LYS A 307 -26.84 5.83 -6.02
C LYS A 307 -26.94 7.00 -5.05
N VAL A 308 -25.80 7.63 -4.73
CA VAL A 308 -25.76 8.81 -3.84
C VAL A 308 -26.60 9.96 -4.41
N ALA A 309 -26.43 10.29 -5.68
CA ALA A 309 -27.21 11.34 -6.35
C ALA A 309 -28.71 11.05 -6.30
N ALA A 310 -29.13 9.82 -6.60
CA ALA A 310 -30.52 9.40 -6.58
C ALA A 310 -31.14 9.49 -5.16
N ILE A 311 -30.39 9.17 -4.12
CA ILE A 311 -30.81 9.31 -2.73
C ILE A 311 -31.00 10.77 -2.34
N LEU A 312 -30.10 11.65 -2.79
CA LEU A 312 -30.07 13.09 -2.47
C LEU A 312 -31.04 13.91 -3.31
N LYS A 313 -31.42 13.44 -4.49
CA LYS A 313 -32.25 14.16 -5.47
C LYS A 313 -33.50 14.76 -4.87
N GLY A 314 -33.67 16.08 -5.05
CA GLY A 314 -34.83 16.84 -4.56
C GLY A 314 -34.94 16.97 -3.04
N LYS A 315 -33.86 16.66 -2.31
CA LYS A 315 -33.78 16.78 -0.85
C LYS A 315 -32.65 17.73 -0.46
N THR A 316 -32.58 18.10 0.81
CA THR A 316 -31.53 18.97 1.36
C THR A 316 -30.82 18.26 2.49
N VAL A 317 -29.49 18.32 2.49
CA VAL A 317 -28.61 17.82 3.58
C VAL A 317 -28.96 18.55 4.88
N CYS A 318 -28.99 17.82 5.99
CA CYS A 318 -29.21 18.39 7.31
C CYS A 318 -28.26 19.57 7.57
N PRO A 319 -28.76 20.73 8.01
CA PRO A 319 -27.95 21.95 8.18
C PRO A 319 -26.76 21.78 9.14
N SER A 320 -26.81 20.82 10.07
CA SER A 320 -25.74 20.52 11.01
C SER A 320 -24.63 19.65 10.39
N VAL A 321 -24.82 19.11 9.17
CA VAL A 321 -23.90 18.16 8.55
C VAL A 321 -23.11 18.80 7.42
N SER A 322 -21.79 18.65 7.45
CA SER A 322 -20.92 18.98 6.33
C SER A 322 -20.78 17.75 5.42
N LEU A 323 -21.41 17.76 4.24
CA LEU A 323 -21.30 16.70 3.24
C LEU A 323 -20.23 17.05 2.19
N SER A 324 -19.29 16.14 1.95
CA SER A 324 -18.34 16.21 0.84
C SER A 324 -18.34 14.92 0.02
N ILE A 325 -18.23 15.07 -1.31
CA ILE A 325 -18.27 13.96 -2.28
C ILE A 325 -17.09 14.10 -3.23
N ALA A 326 -16.29 13.02 -3.35
CA ALA A 326 -15.15 12.93 -4.28
C ALA A 326 -15.41 11.80 -5.29
N PRO A 327 -15.78 12.11 -6.56
CA PRO A 327 -15.87 11.12 -7.64
C PRO A 327 -14.50 10.46 -7.90
N GLY A 328 -14.50 9.17 -8.27
CA GLY A 328 -13.26 8.38 -8.34
C GLY A 328 -12.32 8.75 -9.49
N SER A 329 -12.87 9.26 -10.59
CA SER A 329 -12.08 9.63 -11.75
C SER A 329 -12.72 10.78 -12.53
N LYS A 330 -11.92 11.35 -13.44
CA LYS A 330 -12.42 12.32 -14.44
C LYS A 330 -13.56 11.72 -15.28
N GLN A 331 -13.48 10.44 -15.62
CA GLN A 331 -14.54 9.74 -16.35
C GLN A 331 -15.86 9.77 -15.55
N VAL A 332 -15.79 9.35 -14.29
CA VAL A 332 -16.95 9.36 -13.38
C VAL A 332 -17.52 10.78 -13.24
N LEU A 333 -16.69 11.77 -12.95
CA LEU A 333 -17.12 13.17 -12.79
C LEU A 333 -17.80 13.72 -14.06
N ASN A 334 -17.22 13.44 -15.24
CA ASN A 334 -17.76 13.87 -16.51
C ASN A 334 -19.12 13.22 -16.81
N MET A 335 -19.26 11.93 -16.54
CA MET A 335 -20.53 11.21 -16.74
C MET A 335 -21.62 11.70 -15.78
N LEU A 336 -21.28 12.00 -14.53
CA LEU A 336 -22.19 12.61 -13.56
C LEU A 336 -22.67 14.01 -14.01
N ALA A 337 -21.78 14.80 -14.61
CA ALA A 337 -22.13 16.12 -15.14
C ALA A 337 -23.11 16.01 -16.32
N LEU A 338 -22.87 15.05 -17.22
CA LEU A 338 -23.70 14.87 -18.43
C LEU A 338 -25.08 14.30 -18.13
N CYS A 339 -25.24 13.41 -17.16
CA CYS A 339 -26.53 12.86 -16.79
C CYS A 339 -27.31 13.72 -15.74
N GLY A 340 -26.73 14.84 -15.28
CA GLY A 340 -27.34 15.73 -14.32
C GLY A 340 -27.20 15.30 -12.84
N ALA A 341 -26.66 14.13 -12.57
CA ALA A 341 -26.47 13.62 -11.19
C ALA A 341 -25.56 14.54 -10.35
N LEU A 342 -24.56 15.18 -10.98
CA LEU A 342 -23.72 16.17 -10.32
C LEU A 342 -24.53 17.37 -9.81
N SER A 343 -25.48 17.87 -10.62
CA SER A 343 -26.39 18.95 -10.23
C SER A 343 -27.27 18.54 -9.04
N ASP A 344 -27.85 17.34 -9.09
CA ASP A 344 -28.70 16.82 -8.00
C ASP A 344 -27.93 16.79 -6.65
N MET A 345 -26.63 16.40 -6.67
CA MET A 345 -25.78 16.40 -5.47
C MET A 345 -25.48 17.82 -4.96
N ILE A 346 -25.17 18.75 -5.87
CA ILE A 346 -24.88 20.16 -5.53
C ILE A 346 -26.11 20.82 -4.96
N ASP A 347 -27.27 20.64 -5.58
CA ASP A 347 -28.56 21.20 -5.13
C ASP A 347 -28.98 20.69 -3.75
N ALA A 348 -28.60 19.44 -3.42
CA ALA A 348 -28.81 18.89 -2.08
C ALA A 348 -27.88 19.53 -1.01
N GLY A 349 -26.85 20.27 -1.39
CA GLY A 349 -25.89 20.92 -0.50
C GLY A 349 -24.55 20.18 -0.33
N ALA A 350 -24.21 19.25 -1.22
CA ALA A 350 -22.92 18.58 -1.20
C ALA A 350 -21.80 19.49 -1.75
N ARG A 351 -20.63 19.43 -1.13
CA ARG A 351 -19.38 19.99 -1.68
C ARG A 351 -18.71 18.93 -2.55
N ILE A 352 -18.52 19.25 -3.82
CA ILE A 352 -17.82 18.35 -4.73
C ILE A 352 -16.31 18.59 -4.63
N LEU A 353 -15.57 17.54 -4.37
CA LEU A 353 -14.12 17.55 -4.26
C LEU A 353 -13.47 17.07 -5.54
N GLU A 354 -12.17 17.33 -5.67
CA GLU A 354 -11.34 16.75 -6.70
C GLU A 354 -11.33 15.21 -6.64
N SER A 355 -11.17 14.58 -7.80
CA SER A 355 -11.01 13.12 -7.93
C SER A 355 -9.63 12.70 -7.42
N ALA A 356 -9.47 12.61 -6.11
CA ALA A 356 -8.20 12.38 -5.42
C ALA A 356 -8.38 11.61 -4.10
N CYS A 357 -7.30 11.02 -3.61
CA CYS A 357 -7.28 10.27 -2.35
C CYS A 357 -7.15 11.15 -1.09
N GLY A 358 -6.82 12.43 -1.23
CA GLY A 358 -6.49 13.38 -0.16
C GLY A 358 -7.37 13.31 1.10
N PRO A 359 -8.71 13.33 1.00
CA PRO A 359 -9.59 13.25 2.18
C PRO A 359 -9.41 11.97 3.01
N CYS A 360 -9.06 10.84 2.37
CA CYS A 360 -8.87 9.56 3.06
C CYS A 360 -7.65 9.59 4.00
N ILE A 361 -6.59 10.29 3.62
CA ILE A 361 -5.40 10.48 4.45
C ILE A 361 -5.49 11.70 5.38
N GLY A 362 -6.68 12.30 5.49
CA GLY A 362 -6.96 13.41 6.40
C GLY A 362 -6.67 14.80 5.82
N MET A 363 -6.37 14.92 4.53
CA MET A 363 -6.08 16.22 3.88
C MET A 363 -7.38 16.94 3.48
N GLY A 364 -7.55 18.16 3.95
CA GLY A 364 -8.62 19.08 3.55
C GLY A 364 -10.02 18.75 4.08
N GLN A 365 -10.22 17.62 4.74
CA GLN A 365 -11.53 17.17 5.25
C GLN A 365 -11.41 16.55 6.64
N SER A 366 -11.01 17.33 7.61
CA SER A 366 -11.01 16.97 9.03
C SER A 366 -12.39 17.18 9.65
N PRO A 367 -12.88 16.29 10.52
CA PRO A 367 -13.99 16.62 11.40
C PRO A 367 -13.55 17.65 12.45
N ASN A 368 -14.52 18.33 13.08
CA ASN A 368 -14.28 19.17 14.24
C ASN A 368 -13.74 18.35 15.44
N SER A 369 -13.24 19.02 16.46
CA SER A 369 -12.78 18.35 17.71
C SER A 369 -13.91 17.53 18.32
N LYS A 370 -13.65 16.25 18.60
CA LYS A 370 -14.63 15.25 19.09
C LYS A 370 -15.79 14.99 18.13
N GLY A 371 -15.73 15.50 16.90
CA GLY A 371 -16.79 15.37 15.93
C GLY A 371 -16.97 13.95 15.42
N VAL A 372 -18.20 13.60 15.04
CA VAL A 372 -18.55 12.32 14.44
C VAL A 372 -18.60 12.45 12.92
N SER A 373 -17.77 11.66 12.22
CA SER A 373 -17.71 11.64 10.76
C SER A 373 -18.05 10.26 10.21
N LEU A 374 -19.03 10.21 9.30
CA LEU A 374 -19.32 8.99 8.53
C LEU A 374 -18.56 9.03 7.22
N ARG A 375 -17.84 7.96 6.90
CA ARG A 375 -16.98 7.89 5.70
C ARG A 375 -17.19 6.59 4.94
N THR A 376 -17.25 6.69 3.63
CA THR A 376 -17.26 5.49 2.77
C THR A 376 -15.85 4.97 2.49
N PHE A 377 -14.85 5.44 3.24
CA PHE A 377 -13.44 5.12 3.14
C PHE A 377 -13.14 3.74 3.75
N ASN A 378 -11.87 3.41 3.86
CA ASN A 378 -11.42 2.08 4.27
C ASN A 378 -10.77 2.03 5.66
N ARG A 379 -10.37 3.18 6.24
CA ARG A 379 -9.65 3.26 7.52
C ARG A 379 -10.25 4.28 8.47
N ASN A 380 -10.34 3.90 9.75
CA ASN A 380 -10.88 4.73 10.83
C ASN A 380 -10.03 4.66 12.11
N PHE A 381 -8.74 4.39 11.99
CA PHE A 381 -7.83 4.34 13.14
C PHE A 381 -7.82 5.67 13.91
N GLU A 382 -7.56 5.60 15.22
CA GLU A 382 -7.44 6.77 16.09
C GLU A 382 -6.47 7.81 15.52
N GLY A 383 -6.90 9.07 15.48
CA GLY A 383 -6.11 10.17 14.93
C GLY A 383 -5.90 10.16 13.42
N ARG A 384 -6.56 9.27 12.67
CA ARG A 384 -6.47 9.22 11.19
C ARG A 384 -6.92 10.53 10.54
N SER A 385 -7.93 11.16 11.11
CA SER A 385 -8.48 12.45 10.65
C SER A 385 -9.03 13.22 11.84
N GLY A 386 -8.69 14.51 11.96
CA GLY A 386 -9.12 15.34 13.06
C GLY A 386 -8.34 15.10 14.35
N THR A 387 -9.00 15.30 15.49
CA THR A 387 -8.43 15.02 16.81
C THR A 387 -8.45 13.51 17.09
N ALA A 388 -7.60 13.05 18.03
CA ALA A 388 -7.55 11.63 18.39
C ALA A 388 -8.89 11.09 18.91
N ASP A 389 -9.68 11.95 19.55
CA ASP A 389 -11.00 11.64 20.08
C ASP A 389 -12.17 11.86 19.11
N ALA A 390 -11.89 12.17 17.84
CA ALA A 390 -12.91 12.22 16.78
C ALA A 390 -13.41 10.82 16.41
N GLY A 391 -14.74 10.66 16.34
CA GLY A 391 -15.40 9.39 16.02
C GLY A 391 -15.53 9.16 14.52
N ILE A 392 -14.65 8.37 13.91
CA ILE A 392 -14.72 8.03 12.48
C ILE A 392 -15.41 6.68 12.31
N TYR A 393 -16.52 6.66 11.59
CA TYR A 393 -17.28 5.45 11.23
C TYR A 393 -17.10 5.12 9.75
N LEU A 394 -16.97 3.85 9.42
CA LEU A 394 -16.95 3.40 8.02
C LEU A 394 -18.31 2.81 7.66
N VAL A 395 -18.91 3.34 6.61
CA VAL A 395 -20.27 3.00 6.17
C VAL A 395 -20.37 2.89 4.66
N SER A 396 -21.46 2.29 4.15
CA SER A 396 -21.76 2.28 2.72
C SER A 396 -22.18 3.68 2.21
N PRO A 397 -22.12 3.94 0.89
CA PRO A 397 -22.63 5.16 0.29
C PRO A 397 -24.11 5.42 0.63
N GLU A 398 -24.91 4.36 0.68
CA GLU A 398 -26.34 4.40 1.00
C GLU A 398 -26.58 4.88 2.45
N VAL A 399 -25.84 4.32 3.42
CA VAL A 399 -25.89 4.75 4.83
C VAL A 399 -25.38 6.18 4.96
N ALA A 400 -24.28 6.53 4.28
CA ALA A 400 -23.71 7.87 4.32
C ALA A 400 -24.69 8.94 3.80
N ALA A 401 -25.29 8.71 2.63
CA ALA A 401 -26.25 9.65 2.03
C ALA A 401 -27.54 9.78 2.87
N ALA A 402 -28.08 8.67 3.37
CA ALA A 402 -29.24 8.68 4.25
C ALA A 402 -28.97 9.48 5.54
N SER A 403 -27.83 9.26 6.15
CA SER A 403 -27.42 9.94 7.38
C SER A 403 -27.15 11.43 7.16
N ALA A 404 -26.60 11.81 5.99
CA ALA A 404 -26.42 13.21 5.64
C ALA A 404 -27.74 13.99 5.59
N LEU A 405 -28.82 13.33 5.15
CA LEU A 405 -30.15 13.94 5.11
C LEU A 405 -30.78 14.12 6.50
N THR A 406 -30.54 13.18 7.40
CA THR A 406 -31.21 13.14 8.72
C THR A 406 -30.41 13.81 9.85
N GLY A 407 -29.09 13.97 9.69
CA GLY A 407 -28.21 14.51 10.73
C GLY A 407 -27.80 13.50 11.81
N VAL A 408 -28.24 12.25 11.67
CA VAL A 408 -27.91 11.14 12.58
C VAL A 408 -27.54 9.89 11.78
N LEU A 409 -26.77 8.96 12.38
CA LEU A 409 -26.57 7.64 11.76
C LEU A 409 -27.93 6.99 11.51
N THR A 410 -28.22 6.69 10.25
CA THR A 410 -29.53 6.22 9.80
C THR A 410 -29.43 4.93 9.02
N ASP A 411 -30.22 3.93 9.39
CA ASP A 411 -30.42 2.75 8.54
C ASP A 411 -31.16 3.21 7.26
N PRO A 412 -30.58 3.11 6.07
CA PRO A 412 -31.13 3.69 4.85
C PRO A 412 -32.51 3.08 4.48
N ARG A 413 -32.84 1.90 4.99
CA ARG A 413 -34.16 1.26 4.83
C ARG A 413 -35.30 2.10 5.43
N GLU A 414 -35.00 3.04 6.35
CA GLU A 414 -35.95 3.99 6.91
C GLU A 414 -36.45 5.03 5.88
N LEU A 415 -35.70 5.22 4.77
CA LEU A 415 -36.08 6.13 3.68
C LEU A 415 -37.16 5.57 2.73
N GLY A 416 -37.59 4.30 2.93
CA GLY A 416 -38.58 3.65 2.10
C GLY A 416 -37.99 2.92 0.89
N LYS A 417 -38.63 3.03 -0.28
CA LYS A 417 -38.17 2.34 -1.50
C LYS A 417 -36.82 2.91 -1.94
N MET A 418 -35.85 2.03 -2.21
CA MET A 418 -34.58 2.42 -2.77
C MET A 418 -34.77 3.00 -4.18
N PRO A 419 -34.18 4.18 -4.47
CA PRO A 419 -34.23 4.73 -5.83
C PRO A 419 -33.56 3.77 -6.83
N GLU A 420 -34.16 3.65 -8.01
CA GLU A 420 -33.57 2.93 -9.12
C GLU A 420 -32.53 3.80 -9.82
N ILE A 421 -31.43 3.20 -10.23
CA ILE A 421 -30.39 3.84 -11.04
C ILE A 421 -30.23 3.10 -12.36
N GLU A 422 -29.95 3.82 -13.42
CA GLU A 422 -29.62 3.25 -14.73
C GLU A 422 -28.13 3.41 -14.96
N MET A 423 -27.45 2.26 -15.16
CA MET A 423 -26.04 2.26 -15.56
C MET A 423 -25.97 2.35 -17.09
N PRO A 424 -25.07 3.19 -17.63
CA PRO A 424 -24.90 3.26 -19.08
C PRO A 424 -24.21 1.99 -19.60
N ASP A 425 -24.60 1.58 -20.81
CA ASP A 425 -23.98 0.44 -21.51
C ASP A 425 -22.55 0.74 -21.98
N GLU A 426 -22.21 2.01 -22.16
CA GLU A 426 -20.90 2.49 -22.58
C GLU A 426 -20.44 3.65 -21.71
N PHE A 427 -19.15 3.63 -21.35
CA PHE A 427 -18.52 4.73 -20.64
C PHE A 427 -17.87 5.72 -21.62
N ILE A 428 -17.83 7.00 -21.24
CA ILE A 428 -17.15 8.03 -22.02
C ILE A 428 -15.65 7.89 -21.82
N ILE A 429 -14.96 7.48 -22.89
CA ILE A 429 -13.52 7.25 -22.85
C ILE A 429 -12.78 8.49 -23.36
N ASN A 430 -11.95 9.07 -22.51
CA ASN A 430 -11.08 10.18 -22.89
C ASN A 430 -9.77 10.11 -22.11
N ASP A 431 -8.74 9.55 -22.74
CA ASP A 431 -7.43 9.29 -22.13
C ASP A 431 -6.46 10.49 -22.24
N ASN A 432 -6.93 11.70 -22.53
CA ASN A 432 -6.09 12.90 -22.69
C ASN A 432 -5.29 13.30 -21.44
N MET A 433 -5.64 12.76 -20.26
CA MET A 433 -4.93 12.95 -18.99
C MET A 433 -3.91 11.83 -18.70
N ILE A 434 -3.76 10.86 -19.59
CA ILE A 434 -2.75 9.81 -19.50
C ILE A 434 -1.65 10.11 -20.52
N ALA A 435 -0.51 10.58 -20.02
CA ALA A 435 0.64 10.86 -20.87
C ALA A 435 1.41 9.57 -21.18
N MET A 436 1.78 9.41 -22.44
CA MET A 436 2.61 8.30 -22.91
C MET A 436 4.10 8.61 -22.66
N PRO A 437 4.93 7.57 -22.40
CA PRO A 437 6.38 7.76 -22.33
C PRO A 437 6.97 8.18 -23.68
N ALA A 438 8.19 8.72 -23.62
CA ALA A 438 8.99 8.93 -24.83
C ALA A 438 9.31 7.60 -25.53
N SER A 439 9.54 7.64 -26.84
CA SER A 439 10.09 6.50 -27.57
C SER A 439 11.45 6.08 -26.99
N VAL A 440 11.95 4.91 -27.38
CA VAL A 440 13.29 4.48 -26.94
C VAL A 440 14.35 5.43 -27.46
N GLU A 441 14.21 5.89 -28.70
CA GLU A 441 15.15 6.78 -29.38
C GLU A 441 15.15 8.20 -28.77
N ASP A 442 13.98 8.67 -28.28
CA ASP A 442 13.84 10.01 -27.72
C ASP A 442 14.11 10.07 -26.21
N ALA A 443 14.19 8.92 -25.55
CA ALA A 443 14.30 8.84 -24.08
C ALA A 443 15.51 9.58 -23.53
N ASP A 444 16.67 9.53 -24.21
CA ASP A 444 17.90 10.19 -23.79
C ASP A 444 17.78 11.72 -23.84
N SER A 445 16.94 12.26 -24.71
CA SER A 445 16.68 13.71 -24.80
C SER A 445 15.81 14.24 -23.65
N VAL A 446 15.17 13.36 -22.89
CA VAL A 446 14.30 13.75 -21.78
C VAL A 446 15.12 14.10 -20.54
N GLU A 447 15.06 15.35 -20.13
CA GLU A 447 15.66 15.82 -18.88
C GLU A 447 14.76 15.43 -17.69
N VAL A 448 15.35 14.84 -16.65
CA VAL A 448 14.66 14.56 -15.38
C VAL A 448 14.71 15.80 -14.50
N MET A 449 13.56 16.25 -14.02
CA MET A 449 13.38 17.49 -13.28
C MET A 449 13.46 17.26 -11.77
N TYR A 450 14.66 17.39 -11.20
CA TYR A 450 14.83 17.30 -9.74
C TYR A 450 14.48 18.62 -9.08
N GLY A 451 13.58 18.59 -8.11
CA GLY A 451 13.36 19.73 -7.21
C GLY A 451 14.49 19.84 -6.17
N PRO A 452 14.62 21.00 -5.50
CA PRO A 452 15.69 21.22 -4.52
C PRO A 452 15.66 20.22 -3.35
N ASN A 453 14.50 19.66 -3.06
CA ASN A 453 14.28 18.66 -1.99
C ASN A 453 14.46 17.21 -2.45
N ILE A 454 14.56 16.94 -3.75
CA ILE A 454 14.72 15.60 -4.31
C ILE A 454 16.22 15.30 -4.46
N LYS A 455 16.73 14.33 -3.72
CA LYS A 455 18.15 13.97 -3.71
C LYS A 455 18.36 12.55 -4.23
N PRO A 456 19.47 12.28 -4.94
CA PRO A 456 19.78 10.94 -5.40
C PRO A 456 19.74 9.92 -4.26
N PHE A 457 19.35 8.69 -4.57
CA PHE A 457 19.40 7.59 -3.63
C PHE A 457 20.84 7.34 -3.16
N PRO A 458 21.08 6.99 -1.88
CA PRO A 458 22.39 6.67 -1.37
C PRO A 458 23.04 5.55 -2.18
N LYS A 459 24.31 5.75 -2.56
CA LYS A 459 25.08 4.71 -3.25
C LYS A 459 25.49 3.63 -2.27
N THR A 460 25.36 2.38 -2.70
CA THR A 460 25.86 1.19 -2.02
C THR A 460 27.10 0.64 -2.72
N GLU A 461 27.85 -0.17 -2.01
CA GLU A 461 29.05 -0.84 -2.52
C GLU A 461 28.99 -2.31 -2.13
N ALA A 462 29.53 -3.17 -2.96
CA ALA A 462 29.66 -4.58 -2.65
C ALA A 462 30.35 -4.78 -1.28
N MET A 463 29.92 -5.81 -0.54
CA MET A 463 30.48 -6.11 0.78
C MET A 463 32.00 -6.26 0.69
N PRO A 464 32.77 -5.53 1.51
CA PRO A 464 34.22 -5.68 1.56
C PRO A 464 34.65 -7.00 2.23
N GLU A 465 35.89 -7.39 2.07
CA GLU A 465 36.44 -8.60 2.72
C GLU A 465 36.36 -8.51 4.25
N ASP A 466 36.72 -7.35 4.80
CA ASP A 466 36.69 -7.05 6.23
C ASP A 466 35.90 -5.77 6.51
N ILE A 467 35.27 -5.70 7.68
CA ILE A 467 34.63 -4.48 8.16
C ILE A 467 35.28 -4.08 9.48
N THR A 468 35.98 -2.94 9.49
CA THR A 468 36.40 -2.28 10.71
C THR A 468 35.62 -0.98 10.87
N ALA A 469 34.95 -0.82 12.01
CA ALA A 469 34.07 0.31 12.29
C ALA A 469 33.96 0.58 13.79
N LYS A 470 33.54 1.82 14.16
CA LYS A 470 33.29 2.17 15.56
C LYS A 470 31.87 1.78 15.99
N ALA A 471 31.72 1.38 17.24
CA ALA A 471 30.41 1.32 17.90
C ALA A 471 29.89 2.76 18.11
N VAL A 472 29.11 3.28 17.15
CA VAL A 472 28.70 4.70 17.15
C VAL A 472 27.47 4.96 18.03
N LEU A 473 26.74 3.90 18.38
CA LEU A 473 25.56 3.99 19.25
C LEU A 473 25.34 2.68 19.98
N LYS A 474 24.95 2.78 21.26
CA LYS A 474 24.43 1.66 22.06
C LYS A 474 23.09 2.02 22.63
N VAL A 475 22.07 1.23 22.30
CA VAL A 475 20.66 1.46 22.72
C VAL A 475 20.07 0.22 23.37
N GLY A 476 19.11 0.44 24.28
CA GLY A 476 18.44 -0.62 25.01
C GLY A 476 17.41 -1.42 24.19
N ASP A 477 16.52 -2.08 24.90
CA ASP A 477 15.46 -2.91 24.34
C ASP A 477 14.32 -2.07 23.74
N ASN A 478 13.53 -2.68 22.85
CA ASN A 478 12.31 -2.11 22.25
C ASN A 478 12.52 -0.79 21.48
N ILE A 479 13.63 -0.66 20.79
CA ILE A 479 13.85 0.44 19.86
C ILE A 479 12.86 0.33 18.70
N THR A 480 12.05 1.37 18.54
CA THR A 480 11.05 1.44 17.45
C THR A 480 11.63 2.07 16.20
N THR A 481 10.96 1.84 15.07
CA THR A 481 11.29 2.55 13.82
C THR A 481 11.12 4.07 13.94
N ASP A 482 10.30 4.57 14.89
CA ASP A 482 10.19 6.00 15.20
C ASP A 482 11.38 6.54 16.01
N HIS A 483 11.99 5.74 16.86
CA HIS A 483 13.27 6.10 17.51
C HIS A 483 14.40 6.21 16.47
N ILE A 484 14.43 5.28 15.49
CA ILE A 484 15.45 5.28 14.44
C ILE A 484 15.23 6.44 13.49
N MET A 485 14.01 6.58 12.94
CA MET A 485 13.66 7.63 12.00
C MET A 485 12.21 8.09 12.21
N PRO A 486 11.99 9.26 12.85
CA PRO A 486 10.65 9.82 13.04
C PRO A 486 9.90 10.03 11.74
N ALA A 487 8.57 9.88 11.75
CA ALA A 487 7.69 10.05 10.58
C ALA A 487 6.52 11.02 10.84
N GLY A 488 6.73 12.07 11.61
CA GLY A 488 5.71 13.10 11.85
C GLY A 488 5.44 13.96 10.61
N ALA A 489 4.30 14.66 10.60
CA ALA A 489 3.85 15.52 9.50
C ALA A 489 4.89 16.57 9.03
N LYS A 490 5.78 17.01 9.92
CA LYS A 490 6.87 17.95 9.61
C LYS A 490 8.02 17.30 8.81
N ILE A 491 8.15 15.97 8.83
CA ILE A 491 9.26 15.22 8.22
C ILE A 491 8.82 14.57 6.92
N LEU A 492 7.55 14.19 6.81
CA LEU A 492 6.99 13.51 5.64
C LEU A 492 7.24 14.21 4.29
N PRO A 493 7.21 15.55 4.15
CA PRO A 493 7.52 16.23 2.89
C PRO A 493 8.97 16.02 2.41
N TYR A 494 9.88 15.64 3.31
CA TYR A 494 11.32 15.49 3.01
C TYR A 494 11.75 14.03 2.81
N ARG A 495 10.81 13.10 2.63
CA ARG A 495 11.12 11.65 2.53
C ARG A 495 12.08 11.28 1.39
N SER A 496 12.14 12.07 0.31
CA SER A 496 13.09 11.90 -0.80
C SER A 496 14.45 12.59 -0.58
N ASN A 497 14.64 13.21 0.60
CA ASN A 497 15.88 13.90 0.95
C ASN A 497 16.60 13.21 2.11
N ILE A 498 17.20 12.03 1.82
CA ILE A 498 17.93 11.24 2.83
C ILE A 498 19.01 12.07 3.56
N PRO A 499 19.81 12.92 2.87
CA PRO A 499 20.74 13.82 3.54
C PRO A 499 20.12 14.71 4.60
N TYR A 500 18.94 15.29 4.33
CA TYR A 500 18.21 16.11 5.30
C TYR A 500 17.66 15.25 6.44
N LEU A 501 17.06 14.12 6.11
CA LEU A 501 16.51 13.18 7.10
C LEU A 501 17.57 12.65 8.07
N SER A 502 18.82 12.55 7.63
CA SER A 502 19.92 12.04 8.47
C SER A 502 20.11 12.85 9.77
N ASN A 503 19.72 14.14 9.77
CA ASN A 503 19.79 14.99 10.97
C ASN A 503 18.74 14.63 12.05
N PHE A 504 17.80 13.76 11.74
CA PHE A 504 16.75 13.32 12.66
C PHE A 504 16.93 11.86 13.12
N CYS A 505 17.91 11.16 12.52
CA CYS A 505 18.19 9.76 12.82
C CYS A 505 18.63 9.61 14.29
N PHE A 506 17.96 8.73 15.02
CA PHE A 506 18.18 8.47 16.46
C PHE A 506 18.19 9.70 17.37
N LYS A 507 17.68 10.83 16.93
CA LYS A 507 17.73 12.10 17.67
C LYS A 507 17.12 12.01 19.08
N GLN A 508 16.20 11.08 19.32
CA GLN A 508 15.60 10.83 20.64
C GLN A 508 16.53 10.01 21.55
N CYS A 509 17.49 9.26 20.99
CA CYS A 509 18.43 8.43 21.74
C CYS A 509 19.79 9.13 21.93
N ASP A 510 20.23 9.85 20.89
CA ASP A 510 21.47 10.63 20.83
C ASP A 510 21.27 11.84 19.91
N GLU A 511 21.23 13.04 20.48
CA GLU A 511 21.02 14.29 19.70
C GLU A 511 22.11 14.53 18.66
N LYS A 512 23.32 13.97 18.85
CA LYS A 512 24.48 14.14 17.99
C LYS A 512 24.81 12.91 17.15
N PHE A 513 23.91 11.93 17.08
CA PHE A 513 24.16 10.68 16.35
C PHE A 513 24.69 10.89 14.93
N ALA A 514 24.08 11.80 14.17
CA ALA A 514 24.53 12.09 12.80
C ALA A 514 25.95 12.70 12.74
N GLU A 515 26.34 13.48 13.76
CA GLU A 515 27.72 14.03 13.86
C GLU A 515 28.70 12.92 14.20
N HIS A 516 28.38 12.08 15.20
CA HIS A 516 29.21 10.93 15.60
C HIS A 516 29.45 9.95 14.43
N CYS A 517 28.40 9.69 13.61
CA CYS A 517 28.55 8.86 12.41
C CYS A 517 29.50 9.49 11.38
N LYS A 518 29.38 10.80 11.12
CA LYS A 518 30.24 11.52 10.17
C LYS A 518 31.69 11.53 10.62
N GLU A 519 31.96 11.67 11.90
CA GLU A 519 33.30 11.60 12.48
C GLU A 519 33.90 10.19 12.42
N ALA A 520 33.06 9.16 12.63
CA ALA A 520 33.50 7.77 12.57
C ALA A 520 33.72 7.27 11.15
N GLY A 521 33.00 7.82 10.16
CA GLY A 521 32.99 7.40 8.76
C GLY A 521 32.34 6.04 8.52
N LYS A 522 32.62 5.03 9.35
CA LYS A 522 31.95 3.72 9.35
C LYS A 522 31.48 3.40 10.77
N GLY A 523 30.24 2.95 10.90
CA GLY A 523 29.61 2.68 12.20
C GLY A 523 28.99 1.29 12.31
N ILE A 524 28.96 0.80 13.55
CA ILE A 524 28.17 -0.35 14.00
C ILE A 524 27.23 0.15 15.12
N ILE A 525 25.96 -0.23 15.06
CA ILE A 525 24.98 0.04 16.11
C ILE A 525 24.85 -1.19 16.97
N ILE A 526 24.89 -0.99 18.30
CA ILE A 526 24.67 -2.03 19.31
C ILE A 526 23.27 -1.84 19.90
N GLY A 527 22.40 -2.83 19.80
CA GLY A 527 21.01 -2.76 20.23
C GLY A 527 20.64 -3.86 21.23
N GLY A 528 19.59 -3.59 22.02
CA GLY A 528 18.97 -4.57 22.90
C GLY A 528 17.99 -5.51 22.18
N ALA A 529 17.04 -6.05 22.92
CA ALA A 529 16.02 -6.97 22.40
C ALA A 529 14.92 -6.23 21.61
N ASN A 530 14.31 -6.93 20.63
CA ASN A 530 13.18 -6.43 19.83
C ASN A 530 13.48 -5.09 19.11
N TYR A 531 14.66 -5.00 18.50
CA TYR A 531 15.12 -3.80 17.80
C TYR A 531 14.38 -3.62 16.47
N GLY A 532 13.91 -2.40 16.21
CA GLY A 532 13.23 -2.01 14.98
C GLY A 532 11.73 -2.36 14.94
N GLN A 533 11.09 -2.53 16.11
CA GLN A 533 9.65 -2.76 16.19
C GLN A 533 8.84 -1.57 15.64
N GLY A 534 7.63 -1.84 15.15
CA GLY A 534 6.69 -0.81 14.69
C GLY A 534 6.39 -0.88 13.20
N SER A 535 6.20 0.28 12.57
CA SER A 535 5.82 0.37 11.15
C SER A 535 6.94 -0.12 10.22
N SER A 536 6.55 -0.73 9.09
CA SER A 536 7.50 -1.06 8.02
C SER A 536 8.00 0.22 7.34
N ARG A 537 9.17 0.72 7.77
CA ARG A 537 9.79 1.93 7.23
C ARG A 537 11.17 1.62 6.69
N GLU A 538 11.31 1.67 5.39
CA GLU A 538 12.61 1.54 4.72
C GLU A 538 13.60 2.64 5.16
N HIS A 539 13.13 3.86 5.40
CA HIS A 539 13.97 4.96 5.89
C HIS A 539 14.71 4.66 7.20
N ALA A 540 14.17 3.75 8.04
CA ALA A 540 14.84 3.29 9.25
C ALA A 540 16.08 2.41 8.95
N ALA A 541 16.29 1.97 7.71
CA ALA A 541 17.50 1.33 7.22
C ALA A 541 18.31 2.25 6.30
N LEU A 542 17.63 2.98 5.39
CA LEU A 542 18.29 3.85 4.41
C LEU A 542 19.04 5.04 5.04
N VAL A 543 18.48 5.64 6.08
CA VAL A 543 19.12 6.78 6.74
C VAL A 543 20.37 6.34 7.52
N PRO A 544 20.36 5.27 8.33
CA PRO A 544 21.58 4.67 8.86
C PRO A 544 22.61 4.28 7.79
N LEU A 545 22.18 3.67 6.67
CA LEU A 545 23.08 3.37 5.55
C LEU A 545 23.80 4.63 5.05
N TYR A 546 23.03 5.72 4.81
CA TYR A 546 23.61 7.01 4.38
C TYR A 546 24.62 7.55 5.37
N LEU A 547 24.39 7.34 6.68
CA LEU A 547 25.33 7.73 7.74
C LEU A 547 26.52 6.77 7.92
N GLY A 548 26.66 5.77 7.05
CA GLY A 548 27.83 4.87 7.03
C GLY A 548 27.71 3.65 7.95
N ILE A 549 26.51 3.35 8.45
CA ILE A 549 26.30 2.13 9.26
C ILE A 549 26.47 0.89 8.36
N LYS A 550 27.31 -0.06 8.80
CA LYS A 550 27.66 -1.30 8.10
C LYS A 550 27.00 -2.55 8.71
N ALA A 551 26.80 -2.54 10.00
CA ALA A 551 26.12 -3.62 10.71
C ALA A 551 25.32 -3.10 11.90
N VAL A 552 24.30 -3.85 12.28
CA VAL A 552 23.55 -3.68 13.51
C VAL A 552 23.65 -4.99 14.28
N ILE A 553 24.12 -4.95 15.52
CA ILE A 553 24.31 -6.12 16.39
C ILE A 553 23.38 -5.97 17.60
N THR A 554 22.47 -6.92 17.78
CA THR A 554 21.40 -6.81 18.78
C THR A 554 21.22 -8.10 19.58
N LYS A 555 20.42 -8.07 20.66
CA LYS A 555 19.92 -9.29 21.30
C LYS A 555 18.86 -9.98 20.41
N SER A 556 17.96 -9.20 19.79
CA SER A 556 16.98 -9.71 18.83
C SER A 556 16.38 -8.59 17.96
N PHE A 557 15.86 -8.95 16.78
CA PHE A 557 15.24 -8.03 15.83
C PHE A 557 13.72 -8.22 15.70
N ALA A 558 13.02 -7.13 15.40
CA ALA A 558 11.72 -7.20 14.75
C ALA A 558 11.89 -7.66 13.29
N ARG A 559 11.12 -8.66 12.87
CA ARG A 559 11.28 -9.37 11.57
C ARG A 559 11.34 -8.44 10.36
N ILE A 560 10.41 -7.48 10.26
CA ILE A 560 10.31 -6.57 9.09
C ILE A 560 11.54 -5.66 9.00
N HIS A 561 12.02 -5.16 10.13
CA HIS A 561 13.19 -4.28 10.13
C HIS A 561 14.48 -5.02 9.78
N CYS A 562 14.62 -6.27 10.21
CA CYS A 562 15.74 -7.13 9.79
C CYS A 562 15.78 -7.27 8.25
N ALA A 563 14.64 -7.52 7.61
CA ALA A 563 14.56 -7.58 6.15
C ALA A 563 14.94 -6.23 5.48
N ASN A 564 14.50 -5.10 6.04
CA ASN A 564 14.86 -3.77 5.53
C ASN A 564 16.37 -3.49 5.64
N LEU A 565 17.03 -3.92 6.71
CA LEU A 565 18.48 -3.81 6.86
C LEU A 565 19.20 -4.60 5.76
N VAL A 566 18.82 -5.86 5.53
CA VAL A 566 19.37 -6.69 4.46
C VAL A 566 19.20 -6.03 3.11
N ASN A 567 17.99 -5.55 2.80
CA ASN A 567 17.70 -4.88 1.53
C ASN A 567 18.53 -3.61 1.33
N ALA A 568 18.86 -2.90 2.41
CA ALA A 568 19.74 -1.73 2.38
C ALA A 568 21.24 -2.08 2.38
N GLY A 569 21.62 -3.36 2.48
CA GLY A 569 23.04 -3.77 2.55
C GLY A 569 23.67 -3.62 3.93
N ILE A 570 22.88 -3.47 4.99
CA ILE A 570 23.34 -3.44 6.39
C ILE A 570 23.19 -4.84 6.99
N ILE A 571 24.26 -5.38 7.57
CA ILE A 571 24.25 -6.75 8.08
C ILE A 571 23.58 -6.79 9.46
N PRO A 572 22.50 -7.57 9.66
CA PRO A 572 21.87 -7.76 10.96
C PRO A 572 22.46 -8.97 11.67
N PHE A 573 23.10 -8.75 12.81
CA PHE A 573 23.64 -9.82 13.68
C PHE A 573 22.93 -9.86 15.02
N THR A 574 22.85 -11.04 15.61
CA THR A 574 22.49 -11.21 17.02
C THR A 574 23.67 -11.73 17.82
N PHE A 575 23.74 -11.39 19.10
CA PHE A 575 24.70 -11.96 20.00
C PHE A 575 24.39 -13.46 20.23
N ALA A 576 25.36 -14.33 20.04
CA ALA A 576 25.22 -15.75 20.43
C ALA A 576 25.08 -15.90 21.96
N ASN A 577 25.71 -14.99 22.70
CA ASN A 577 25.54 -14.84 24.14
C ASN A 577 25.08 -13.40 24.44
N GLU A 578 23.82 -13.20 24.86
CA GLU A 578 23.24 -11.88 25.12
C GLU A 578 24.03 -11.04 26.15
N ALA A 579 24.79 -11.68 27.06
CA ALA A 579 25.62 -10.98 28.04
C ALA A 579 26.78 -10.20 27.39
N ASP A 580 27.19 -10.55 26.18
CA ASP A 580 28.24 -9.84 25.45
C ASP A 580 27.81 -8.42 25.04
N TYR A 581 26.51 -8.15 24.97
CA TYR A 581 25.97 -6.80 24.82
C TYR A 581 26.53 -5.83 25.85
N ASP A 582 26.62 -6.22 27.13
CA ASP A 582 27.07 -5.34 28.21
C ASP A 582 28.58 -5.01 28.14
N ARG A 583 29.35 -5.83 27.42
CA ARG A 583 30.81 -5.73 27.31
C ARG A 583 31.30 -4.81 26.20
N ILE A 584 30.41 -4.35 25.31
CA ILE A 584 30.76 -3.41 24.24
C ILE A 584 30.32 -2.00 24.65
N SER A 585 31.21 -1.03 24.49
CA SER A 585 30.97 0.38 24.80
C SER A 585 30.91 1.23 23.52
N VAL A 586 30.24 2.38 23.59
CA VAL A 586 30.28 3.38 22.52
C VAL A 586 31.74 3.84 22.32
N ASN A 587 32.14 4.01 21.07
CA ASN A 587 33.48 4.30 20.58
C ASN A 587 34.47 3.13 20.57
N ASP A 588 34.09 1.92 21.00
CA ASP A 588 34.93 0.75 20.77
C ASP A 588 35.17 0.56 19.27
N GLU A 589 36.40 0.23 18.90
CA GLU A 589 36.75 -0.15 17.54
C GLU A 589 36.51 -1.64 17.34
N LEU A 590 35.60 -1.97 16.43
CA LEU A 590 35.12 -3.33 16.19
C LEU A 590 35.52 -3.80 14.80
N CYS A 591 35.92 -5.09 14.70
CA CYS A 591 36.35 -5.70 13.44
C CYS A 591 35.62 -7.02 13.19
N LEU A 592 35.13 -7.18 11.97
CA LEU A 592 34.57 -8.40 11.38
C LEU A 592 35.53 -8.85 10.27
N GLU A 593 36.50 -9.71 10.63
CA GLU A 593 37.47 -10.23 9.66
C GLU A 593 36.86 -11.34 8.80
N GLY A 594 37.22 -11.39 7.51
CA GLY A 594 36.73 -12.38 6.55
C GLY A 594 35.22 -12.41 6.41
N ILE A 595 34.54 -11.30 6.69
CA ILE A 595 33.09 -11.26 6.74
C ILE A 595 32.44 -11.62 5.42
N ARG A 596 33.03 -11.21 4.30
CA ARG A 596 32.53 -11.53 2.97
C ARG A 596 32.51 -13.05 2.74
N GLU A 597 33.59 -13.75 3.06
CA GLU A 597 33.68 -15.19 2.93
C GLU A 597 32.72 -15.91 3.87
N SER A 598 32.59 -15.43 5.13
CA SER A 598 31.71 -16.02 6.13
C SER A 598 30.23 -15.90 5.71
N ILE A 599 29.80 -14.74 5.21
CA ILE A 599 28.44 -14.55 4.69
C ILE A 599 28.21 -15.39 3.43
N ALA A 600 29.15 -15.45 2.49
CA ALA A 600 29.01 -16.24 1.27
C ALA A 600 28.79 -17.74 1.58
N ASN A 601 29.58 -18.28 2.50
CA ASN A 601 29.56 -19.70 2.85
C ASN A 601 28.54 -20.04 3.96
N GLY A 602 27.92 -19.05 4.59
CA GLY A 602 26.97 -19.27 5.71
C GLY A 602 27.68 -19.83 6.95
N THR A 603 28.92 -19.40 7.24
CA THR A 603 29.72 -19.89 8.36
C THR A 603 29.70 -18.94 9.57
N ASP A 604 30.22 -19.41 10.70
CA ASP A 604 30.28 -18.65 11.95
C ASP A 604 31.00 -17.29 11.77
N VAL A 605 30.51 -16.26 12.45
CA VAL A 605 31.07 -14.91 12.45
C VAL A 605 31.54 -14.56 13.85
N THR A 606 32.75 -13.99 13.95
CA THR A 606 33.31 -13.49 15.19
C THR A 606 33.57 -11.99 15.10
N LEU A 607 33.05 -11.24 16.06
CA LEU A 607 33.32 -9.82 16.26
C LEU A 607 34.56 -9.68 17.16
N LYS A 608 35.58 -8.98 16.70
CA LYS A 608 36.74 -8.62 17.51
C LYS A 608 36.58 -7.17 17.99
N ASN A 609 36.71 -6.95 19.28
CA ASN A 609 36.80 -5.61 19.87
C ASN A 609 38.30 -5.25 19.97
N LEU A 610 38.78 -4.41 19.05
CA LEU A 610 40.17 -4.00 18.99
C LEU A 610 40.57 -3.08 20.16
N THR A 611 39.60 -2.42 20.80
CA THR A 611 39.84 -1.56 21.97
C THR A 611 40.13 -2.38 23.21
N THR A 612 39.37 -3.46 23.45
CA THR A 612 39.49 -4.29 24.66
C THR A 612 40.32 -5.57 24.45
N GLY A 613 40.50 -5.98 23.20
CA GLY A 613 41.15 -7.26 22.83
C GLY A 613 40.23 -8.48 22.97
N GLU A 614 38.95 -8.29 23.27
CA GLU A 614 37.97 -9.37 23.41
C GLU A 614 37.36 -9.78 22.08
N SER A 615 36.81 -10.99 22.03
CA SER A 615 36.12 -11.52 20.87
C SER A 615 34.77 -12.09 21.25
N TYR A 616 33.75 -11.87 20.38
CA TYR A 616 32.37 -12.28 20.62
C TYR A 616 31.85 -13.07 19.43
N LYS A 617 31.15 -14.18 19.69
CA LYS A 617 30.47 -14.93 18.65
C LYS A 617 29.15 -14.25 18.28
N LEU A 618 28.90 -14.09 16.98
CA LEU A 618 27.67 -13.56 16.43
C LEU A 618 26.88 -14.64 15.70
N ASP A 619 25.56 -14.57 15.81
CA ASP A 619 24.61 -15.39 15.06
C ASP A 619 23.89 -14.55 14.00
N TYR A 620 23.44 -15.19 12.92
CA TYR A 620 22.56 -14.60 11.92
C TYR A 620 21.71 -15.67 11.25
N GLN A 621 20.49 -15.31 10.87
CA GLN A 621 19.57 -16.19 10.15
C GLN A 621 19.23 -15.56 8.81
N LEU A 622 20.01 -15.89 7.78
CA LEU A 622 19.87 -15.37 6.44
C LEU A 622 19.68 -16.51 5.45
N SER A 623 18.67 -16.42 4.58
CA SER A 623 18.55 -17.29 3.42
C SER A 623 19.73 -17.08 2.46
N GLU A 624 19.98 -18.02 1.54
CA GLU A 624 21.00 -17.89 0.51
C GLU A 624 20.82 -16.60 -0.29
N ARG A 625 19.61 -16.32 -0.74
CA ARG A 625 19.27 -15.06 -1.43
C ARG A 625 19.58 -13.81 -0.59
N GLN A 626 19.28 -13.81 0.70
CA GLN A 626 19.60 -12.68 1.56
C GLN A 626 21.10 -12.45 1.73
N ARG A 627 21.89 -13.55 1.74
CA ARG A 627 23.35 -13.45 1.72
C ARG A 627 23.84 -12.84 0.41
N ASP A 628 23.30 -13.27 -0.74
CA ASP A 628 23.65 -12.71 -2.05
C ASP A 628 23.32 -11.22 -2.15
N ILE A 629 22.19 -10.80 -1.61
CA ILE A 629 21.81 -9.37 -1.52
C ILE A 629 22.86 -8.58 -0.73
N LEU A 630 23.26 -9.07 0.44
CA LEU A 630 24.28 -8.40 1.25
C LEU A 630 25.66 -8.37 0.56
N LEU A 631 26.05 -9.46 -0.11
CA LEU A 631 27.30 -9.54 -0.87
C LEU A 631 27.35 -8.55 -2.02
N ALA A 632 26.21 -8.31 -2.68
CA ALA A 632 26.09 -7.31 -3.75
C ALA A 632 26.12 -5.86 -3.24
N GLY A 633 25.85 -5.64 -1.94
CA GLY A 633 25.76 -4.31 -1.33
C GLY A 633 24.35 -3.82 -1.07
N GLY A 634 23.33 -4.66 -1.38
CA GLY A 634 21.91 -4.38 -1.18
C GLY A 634 21.05 -4.90 -2.33
N LEU A 635 19.73 -4.82 -2.13
CA LEU A 635 18.75 -5.39 -3.07
C LEU A 635 18.81 -4.75 -4.47
N LEU A 636 19.07 -3.46 -4.56
CA LEU A 636 19.14 -2.75 -5.86
C LEU A 636 20.36 -3.20 -6.68
N ASP A 637 21.51 -3.32 -6.04
CA ASP A 637 22.73 -3.82 -6.71
C ASP A 637 22.59 -5.29 -7.10
N TYR A 638 22.05 -6.13 -6.21
CA TYR A 638 21.73 -7.52 -6.51
C TYR A 638 20.79 -7.63 -7.73
N THR A 639 19.73 -6.82 -7.77
CA THR A 639 18.80 -6.82 -8.90
C THR A 639 19.48 -6.39 -10.19
N ARG A 640 20.29 -5.33 -10.15
CA ARG A 640 21.08 -4.87 -11.31
C ARG A 640 21.99 -5.97 -11.85
N GLU A 641 22.68 -6.70 -10.97
CA GLU A 641 23.61 -7.76 -11.35
C GLU A 641 22.90 -8.98 -11.93
N SER A 642 21.74 -9.34 -11.37
CA SER A 642 20.92 -10.46 -11.88
C SER A 642 20.26 -10.19 -13.24
N GLN A 643 20.25 -8.94 -13.70
CA GLN A 643 19.66 -8.53 -14.97
C GLN A 643 20.70 -8.37 -16.10
N LYS A 644 21.99 -8.56 -15.81
CA LYS A 644 23.09 -8.61 -16.80
C LYS A 644 23.17 -10.00 -17.43
#